data_1434f1492acfe98f8b7ab2c0bb095b1a
#
_entry.id   1434f1492acfe98f8b7ab2c0bb095b1a
#
_cell.length_a   1.000
_cell.length_b   1.000
_cell.length_c   1.000
_cell.angle_alpha   90.00
_cell.angle_beta   90.00
_cell.angle_gamma   90.00
#
_symmetry.space_group_name_H-M   'P 1'
#
loop_
_entity.id
_entity.type
_entity.pdbx_description
1 polymer ?
#
loop_
_entity_poly.entity_id
_entity_poly.type
_entity_poly.pdbx_seq_one_letter_code
_entity_poly.pdbx_strand_id
1 'polypeptide(L)'
;MMTKLKYRLTASAGFAALACLPIGIAPAAFAQTKVDDAQSPVVTEGSEIIVTANRREQSVLDVPYNISVIGGDSIEAAQTLDNAELFRSIPGATAIDQGPRNGAQFNSIRIRGLNVDDANFGDYAVASVATVSTYVNETPVYANLALVDINRVEVLRGPQGTLYGSGALGGTVKYILQEPKLGRLEGRAAGSITNVRGSGSIGHQITGIANFPVGDSLALRINVQRQDYPGITDYTNLYELTPEGVPVQAGTIFTTGPNSTRYTSKKDADTYGSWYARAALRFAPSEAFDATLSYIYQNDKSGGRRQPSGGLDGTGRAYGEFDNGAVILEPADRELHLGSLEASLDLGFATLTSATSFYENSGSSQSDNTGFYANAFANFYYFYPRPLYTAERTFGDEAFVQEVRLVSTGTKRFDWVLGAYYQNQTRRSSQVSDLVGFQNYAAAFFGTGAFVGTDNIFTYRRTDKFKDFALFGELTFNITDRLHLTGGLRYFDNTSNVTTFVRTGAYNSIAGSVETPFRSKDSDVLFKVNASFEYGDDDLLYATVSEGYRRGGNNGVPIIGRFANDPAFLNYQPDSVTNYELGVKGRIFNGMQYDFSLYNIDWRDPQFNTSAPVGSYFVVLNGDRARTRGLEAQISGRVGPNLGYALGYAYVDAQARQSFIDPLGNVIATPGSPLPGIPKHAVSVAADYTVPINDKLSSIFRIDGFYQSSTQNVLDQTVSDSRKFGSFSVWDLTTTLASGQWSVSLFVKNVFDNKGVTGAFTGDAFGPNAVAQFYGSNARTFITLPRTIGIAGQFSF
;
A
#
# COMPACT_ATOMS: atom_id res chain seq x y z
N MET A 1 -16.90 24.72 17.63
CA MET A 1 -15.89 25.48 16.88
C MET A 1 -14.81 26.10 17.77
N MET A 2 -14.54 25.61 18.97
CA MET A 2 -13.55 26.22 19.88
C MET A 2 -12.63 25.22 20.62
N THR A 3 -12.52 23.96 20.16
CA THR A 3 -11.68 22.96 20.83
C THR A 3 -10.54 22.40 19.94
N LYS A 4 -10.37 22.89 18.70
CA LYS A 4 -9.32 22.42 17.77
C LYS A 4 -8.04 23.29 17.73
N LEU A 5 -7.94 24.32 18.56
CA LEU A 5 -6.85 25.31 18.48
C LEU A 5 -5.71 25.09 19.48
N LYS A 6 -5.75 24.09 20.35
CA LYS A 6 -4.74 23.93 21.43
C LYS A 6 -3.65 22.87 21.17
N TYR A 7 -3.75 22.07 20.12
CA TYR A 7 -2.73 21.02 19.84
C TYR A 7 -1.85 21.30 18.60
N ARG A 8 -2.11 22.35 17.83
CA ARG A 8 -1.30 22.70 16.65
C ARG A 8 -0.04 23.55 16.91
N LEU A 9 0.18 24.00 18.12
CA LEU A 9 1.27 24.99 18.40
C LEU A 9 2.55 24.40 18.98
N THR A 10 2.61 23.10 19.29
CA THR A 10 3.81 22.50 19.89
C THR A 10 4.68 21.66 18.94
N ALA A 11 4.18 21.24 17.78
CA ALA A 11 4.96 20.44 16.83
C ALA A 11 5.67 21.29 15.75
N SER A 12 5.18 22.48 15.42
CA SER A 12 5.78 23.34 14.38
C SER A 12 6.96 24.22 14.86
N ALA A 13 7.13 24.38 16.16
CA ALA A 13 8.22 25.19 16.72
C ALA A 13 9.56 24.45 16.84
N GLY A 14 9.58 23.11 16.80
CA GLY A 14 10.80 22.32 16.95
C GLY A 14 11.67 22.24 15.68
N PHE A 15 11.07 22.33 14.50
CA PHE A 15 11.81 22.16 13.23
C PHE A 15 12.40 23.45 12.66
N ALA A 16 11.85 24.60 12.98
CA ALA A 16 12.38 25.87 12.52
C ALA A 16 13.70 26.29 13.23
N ALA A 17 13.99 25.70 14.39
CA ALA A 17 15.20 26.03 15.15
C ALA A 17 16.47 25.28 14.71
N LEU A 18 16.33 24.18 13.94
CA LEU A 18 17.50 23.41 13.46
C LEU A 18 18.05 23.89 12.10
N ALA A 19 17.36 24.79 11.41
CA ALA A 19 17.73 25.25 10.06
C ALA A 19 18.67 26.50 10.06
N CYS A 20 19.03 27.04 11.21
CA CYS A 20 19.82 28.29 11.32
C CYS A 20 21.09 28.18 12.19
N LEU A 21 21.75 27.01 12.19
CA LEU A 21 23.16 26.98 12.69
C LEU A 21 24.09 27.30 11.51
N PRO A 22 24.89 28.35 11.56
CA PRO A 22 25.93 28.59 10.57
C PRO A 22 27.00 27.52 10.77
N ILE A 23 27.00 26.49 9.93
CA ILE A 23 28.11 25.53 9.87
C ILE A 23 29.29 26.25 9.19
N GLY A 24 30.20 26.72 9.98
CA GLY A 24 31.51 27.14 9.50
C GLY A 24 32.27 25.91 9.01
N ILE A 25 32.25 25.66 7.72
CA ILE A 25 33.03 24.59 7.09
C ILE A 25 34.48 25.09 6.99
N ALA A 26 35.31 24.64 7.92
CA ALA A 26 36.76 24.69 7.71
C ALA A 26 37.11 23.57 6.67
N PRO A 27 37.97 23.83 5.69
CA PRO A 27 38.36 22.79 4.73
C PRO A 27 39.24 21.75 5.44
N ALA A 28 38.64 20.66 5.84
CA ALA A 28 39.35 19.47 6.27
C ALA A 28 39.91 18.77 5.03
N ALA A 29 41.17 18.39 5.09
CA ALA A 29 41.85 17.64 4.04
C ALA A 29 41.13 16.30 3.81
N PHE A 30 40.63 16.12 2.59
CA PHE A 30 40.00 14.89 2.18
C PHE A 30 41.02 13.75 2.12
N ALA A 31 40.94 12.83 3.05
CA ALA A 31 41.62 11.54 2.90
C ALA A 31 40.89 10.75 1.80
N GLN A 32 41.59 10.42 0.72
CA GLN A 32 41.12 9.56 -0.33
C GLN A 32 40.92 8.15 0.25
N THR A 33 39.71 7.83 0.62
CA THR A 33 39.30 6.42 0.81
C THR A 33 39.10 5.79 -0.57
N LYS A 34 39.69 4.62 -0.79
CA LYS A 34 39.41 3.81 -1.98
C LYS A 34 37.89 3.62 -2.10
N VAL A 35 37.33 4.09 -3.19
CA VAL A 35 35.96 3.79 -3.59
C VAL A 35 35.96 2.36 -4.07
N ASP A 36 35.13 1.54 -3.48
CA ASP A 36 34.89 0.18 -3.99
C ASP A 36 34.40 0.24 -5.44
N ASP A 37 34.85 -0.68 -6.26
CA ASP A 37 34.52 -0.77 -7.67
C ASP A 37 33.00 -0.67 -7.87
N ALA A 38 32.57 0.03 -8.93
CA ALA A 38 31.17 0.14 -9.32
C ALA A 38 30.60 -1.26 -9.60
N GLN A 39 29.92 -1.83 -8.62
CA GLN A 39 29.33 -3.17 -8.71
C GLN A 39 27.95 -3.08 -9.41
N SER A 40 27.60 -4.12 -10.13
CA SER A 40 26.32 -4.25 -10.80
C SER A 40 25.17 -4.27 -9.78
N PRO A 41 24.13 -3.43 -9.95
CA PRO A 41 23.07 -3.28 -8.95
C PRO A 41 22.10 -4.49 -8.83
N VAL A 42 22.12 -5.44 -9.76
CA VAL A 42 21.21 -6.59 -9.70
C VAL A 42 21.68 -7.66 -8.74
N VAL A 43 22.96 -7.97 -8.72
CA VAL A 43 23.56 -8.98 -7.83
C VAL A 43 24.99 -8.56 -7.48
N THR A 44 25.25 -8.41 -6.20
CA THR A 44 26.61 -8.16 -5.69
C THR A 44 27.33 -9.50 -5.54
N GLU A 45 28.46 -9.68 -6.24
CA GLU A 45 29.24 -10.91 -6.18
C GLU A 45 29.82 -11.10 -4.76
N GLY A 46 29.47 -12.21 -4.11
CA GLY A 46 30.05 -12.61 -2.83
C GLY A 46 29.46 -11.98 -1.56
N SER A 47 28.52 -11.04 -1.64
CA SER A 47 27.82 -10.54 -0.45
C SER A 47 26.62 -11.44 -0.14
N GLU A 48 26.68 -12.06 1.01
CA GLU A 48 25.54 -12.78 1.59
C GLU A 48 24.42 -11.77 1.89
N ILE A 49 23.22 -12.02 1.37
CA ILE A 49 22.06 -11.18 1.63
C ILE A 49 21.53 -11.54 3.03
N ILE A 50 21.81 -10.68 3.99
CA ILE A 50 21.30 -10.82 5.36
C ILE A 50 19.90 -10.25 5.47
N VAL A 51 19.01 -11.00 6.09
CA VAL A 51 17.60 -10.62 6.34
C VAL A 51 17.26 -10.74 7.82
N THR A 52 16.18 -10.05 8.22
CA THR A 52 15.67 -10.07 9.60
C THR A 52 14.29 -10.76 9.70
N ALA A 53 14.03 -11.66 8.78
CA ALA A 53 12.73 -12.30 8.57
C ALA A 53 12.24 -13.11 9.79
N ASN A 54 13.11 -13.84 10.46
CA ASN A 54 12.80 -14.61 11.69
C ASN A 54 13.12 -13.82 12.97
N ARG A 55 13.06 -12.49 12.94
CA ARG A 55 13.43 -11.62 14.06
C ARG A 55 14.90 -11.80 14.50
N ARG A 56 15.73 -12.39 13.65
CA ARG A 56 17.18 -12.54 13.77
C ARG A 56 17.85 -12.26 12.44
N GLU A 57 19.08 -11.80 12.46
CA GLU A 57 19.91 -11.68 11.26
C GLU A 57 20.38 -13.06 10.81
N GLN A 58 20.09 -13.41 9.56
CA GLN A 58 20.49 -14.65 8.94
C GLN A 58 20.55 -14.51 7.42
N SER A 59 21.28 -15.40 6.77
CA SER A 59 21.30 -15.48 5.30
C SER A 59 19.92 -15.72 4.73
N VAL A 60 19.59 -15.09 3.61
CA VAL A 60 18.35 -15.36 2.88
C VAL A 60 18.24 -16.83 2.46
N LEU A 61 19.37 -17.50 2.24
CA LEU A 61 19.41 -18.92 1.88
C LEU A 61 19.07 -19.84 3.06
N ASP A 62 19.35 -19.40 4.30
CA ASP A 62 19.05 -20.18 5.52
C ASP A 62 17.62 -19.99 6.02
N VAL A 63 16.87 -19.04 5.45
CA VAL A 63 15.47 -18.83 5.85
C VAL A 63 14.59 -19.95 5.30
N PRO A 64 13.98 -20.81 6.13
CA PRO A 64 13.25 -22.00 5.67
C PRO A 64 11.80 -21.70 5.28
N TYR A 65 11.58 -20.67 4.47
CA TYR A 65 10.36 -20.31 3.76
C TYR A 65 10.67 -19.32 2.64
N ASN A 66 9.68 -19.04 1.77
CA ASN A 66 9.88 -18.20 0.62
C ASN A 66 9.99 -16.72 1.03
N ILE A 67 11.07 -16.07 0.61
CA ILE A 67 11.34 -14.66 0.85
C ILE A 67 11.98 -14.03 -0.39
N SER A 68 11.52 -12.82 -0.76
CA SER A 68 12.22 -11.99 -1.75
C SER A 68 12.84 -10.79 -1.06
N VAL A 69 14.02 -10.42 -1.52
CA VAL A 69 14.75 -9.24 -1.05
C VAL A 69 15.10 -8.36 -2.23
N ILE A 70 14.80 -7.08 -2.12
CA ILE A 70 15.18 -6.06 -3.09
C ILE A 70 16.08 -5.07 -2.38
N GLY A 71 17.34 -5.00 -2.78
CA GLY A 71 18.31 -4.04 -2.24
C GLY A 71 17.97 -2.60 -2.65
N GLY A 72 18.32 -1.65 -1.79
CA GLY A 72 18.13 -0.21 -2.06
C GLY A 72 18.81 0.24 -3.35
N ASP A 73 20.01 -0.25 -3.61
CA ASP A 73 20.76 0.04 -4.84
C ASP A 73 20.01 -0.43 -6.11
N SER A 74 19.31 -1.57 -6.02
CA SER A 74 18.50 -2.07 -7.13
C SER A 74 17.26 -1.20 -7.38
N ILE A 75 16.62 -0.70 -6.30
CA ILE A 75 15.49 0.25 -6.38
C ILE A 75 15.95 1.55 -7.07
N GLU A 76 17.12 2.05 -6.70
CA GLU A 76 17.69 3.27 -7.28
C GLU A 76 18.12 3.08 -8.74
N ALA A 77 18.80 1.97 -9.04
CA ALA A 77 19.24 1.67 -10.40
C ALA A 77 18.07 1.45 -11.37
N ALA A 78 16.98 0.88 -10.87
CA ALA A 78 15.74 0.74 -11.63
C ALA A 78 14.99 2.08 -11.80
N GLN A 79 15.40 3.16 -11.12
CA GLN A 79 14.66 4.43 -11.08
C GLN A 79 13.18 4.20 -10.71
N THR A 80 12.92 3.39 -9.68
CA THR A 80 11.59 3.02 -9.25
C THR A 80 10.82 4.24 -8.75
N LEU A 81 9.65 4.50 -9.33
CA LEU A 81 8.88 5.73 -9.08
C LEU A 81 7.89 5.58 -7.92
N ASP A 82 7.33 4.39 -7.73
CA ASP A 82 6.32 4.12 -6.69
C ASP A 82 6.34 2.66 -6.21
N ASN A 83 5.54 2.39 -5.16
CA ASN A 83 5.44 1.05 -4.59
C ASN A 83 4.76 0.04 -5.53
N ALA A 84 3.84 0.45 -6.41
CA ALA A 84 3.22 -0.47 -7.35
C ALA A 84 4.25 -1.01 -8.35
N GLU A 85 5.18 -0.17 -8.77
CA GLU A 85 6.32 -0.58 -9.62
C GLU A 85 7.26 -1.52 -8.86
N LEU A 86 7.58 -1.21 -7.60
CA LEU A 86 8.42 -2.08 -6.76
C LEU A 86 7.88 -3.51 -6.69
N PHE A 87 6.57 -3.67 -6.45
CA PHE A 87 5.97 -5.00 -6.33
C PHE A 87 5.89 -5.79 -7.63
N ARG A 88 6.00 -5.14 -8.80
CA ARG A 88 6.12 -5.84 -10.09
C ARG A 88 7.39 -6.66 -10.21
N SER A 89 8.44 -6.31 -9.47
CA SER A 89 9.70 -7.08 -9.46
C SER A 89 9.62 -8.36 -8.60
N ILE A 90 8.53 -8.56 -7.82
CA ILE A 90 8.41 -9.66 -6.86
C ILE A 90 7.42 -10.69 -7.39
N PRO A 91 7.83 -11.93 -7.69
CA PRO A 91 6.93 -12.99 -8.12
C PRO A 91 5.83 -13.27 -7.07
N GLY A 92 4.58 -13.43 -7.50
CA GLY A 92 3.45 -13.71 -6.60
C GLY A 92 2.95 -12.53 -5.77
N ALA A 93 3.63 -11.38 -5.83
CA ALA A 93 3.12 -10.12 -5.30
C ALA A 93 2.49 -9.30 -6.43
N THR A 94 1.36 -8.67 -6.16
CA THR A 94 0.69 -7.75 -7.07
C THR A 94 0.17 -6.55 -6.30
N ALA A 95 0.04 -5.42 -6.98
CA ALA A 95 -0.59 -4.23 -6.44
C ALA A 95 -1.62 -3.69 -7.45
N ILE A 96 -2.75 -3.21 -6.95
CA ILE A 96 -3.64 -2.39 -7.77
C ILE A 96 -3.04 -0.99 -7.83
N ASP A 97 -2.73 -0.54 -9.03
CA ASP A 97 -2.18 0.80 -9.28
C ASP A 97 -3.31 1.82 -9.35
N GLN A 98 -3.79 2.26 -8.20
CA GLN A 98 -4.86 3.25 -8.09
C GLN A 98 -4.36 4.70 -8.27
N GLY A 99 -3.09 4.87 -8.61
CA GLY A 99 -2.42 6.16 -8.61
C GLY A 99 -2.06 6.66 -7.21
N PRO A 100 -1.32 7.76 -7.13
CA PRO A 100 -0.75 8.23 -5.87
C PRO A 100 -1.80 8.70 -4.85
N ARG A 101 -2.97 9.14 -5.30
CA ARG A 101 -4.04 9.63 -4.43
C ARG A 101 -4.57 8.55 -3.49
N ASN A 102 -4.83 7.36 -4.00
CA ASN A 102 -5.45 6.29 -3.23
C ASN A 102 -4.42 5.43 -2.49
N GLY A 103 -3.20 5.36 -2.99
CA GLY A 103 -2.09 4.67 -2.34
C GLY A 103 -1.77 5.17 -0.92
N ALA A 104 -2.30 6.34 -0.56
CA ALA A 104 -2.12 6.93 0.76
C ALA A 104 -2.97 6.29 1.86
N GLN A 105 -4.10 5.67 1.54
CA GLN A 105 -5.09 5.22 2.53
C GLN A 105 -5.08 3.72 2.78
N PHE A 106 -4.71 2.91 1.77
CA PHE A 106 -4.84 1.45 1.84
C PHE A 106 -3.62 0.74 1.27
N ASN A 107 -3.22 -0.31 1.96
CA ASN A 107 -2.26 -1.25 1.43
C ASN A 107 -2.92 -2.09 0.33
N SER A 108 -2.63 -1.79 -0.92
CA SER A 108 -3.15 -2.52 -2.09
C SER A 108 -2.31 -3.75 -2.45
N ILE A 109 -1.33 -4.11 -1.63
CA ILE A 109 -0.42 -5.23 -1.86
C ILE A 109 -1.16 -6.54 -1.64
N ARG A 110 -0.99 -7.47 -2.58
CA ARG A 110 -1.55 -8.81 -2.54
C ARG A 110 -0.44 -9.82 -2.74
N ILE A 111 -0.39 -10.80 -1.87
CA ILE A 111 0.60 -11.89 -1.94
C ILE A 111 -0.15 -13.20 -1.98
N ARG A 112 0.27 -14.12 -2.88
CA ARG A 112 -0.32 -15.47 -3.05
C ARG A 112 -1.82 -15.47 -3.28
N GLY A 113 -2.36 -14.40 -3.86
CA GLY A 113 -3.77 -14.35 -4.23
C GLY A 113 -4.75 -14.17 -3.07
N LEU A 114 -4.29 -13.86 -1.86
CA LEU A 114 -5.17 -13.56 -0.74
C LEU A 114 -5.68 -12.13 -0.88
N ASN A 115 -6.76 -11.98 -1.61
CA ASN A 115 -7.46 -10.71 -1.78
C ASN A 115 -8.96 -10.90 -1.65
N VAL A 116 -9.56 -9.99 -0.94
CA VAL A 116 -11.00 -9.92 -0.69
C VAL A 116 -11.62 -8.62 -1.17
N ASP A 117 -10.79 -7.67 -1.57
CA ASP A 117 -11.27 -6.37 -1.99
C ASP A 117 -11.55 -6.40 -3.48
N ASP A 118 -12.80 -6.12 -3.84
CA ASP A 118 -13.11 -5.71 -5.18
C ASP A 118 -12.29 -4.47 -5.53
N ALA A 119 -11.85 -4.36 -6.76
CA ALA A 119 -11.14 -3.19 -7.24
C ALA A 119 -11.98 -1.90 -7.18
N ASN A 120 -13.28 -2.04 -6.85
CA ASN A 120 -14.27 -0.98 -6.85
C ASN A 120 -14.29 -0.09 -5.60
N PHE A 121 -13.65 -0.47 -4.50
CA PHE A 121 -13.84 0.17 -3.20
C PHE A 121 -12.69 1.06 -2.72
N GLY A 122 -11.81 1.51 -3.60
CA GLY A 122 -10.56 2.18 -3.24
C GLY A 122 -10.63 3.44 -2.37
N ASP A 123 -11.80 4.07 -2.20
CA ASP A 123 -11.95 5.31 -1.43
C ASP A 123 -12.81 5.18 -0.18
N TYR A 124 -13.43 4.05 0.00
CA TYR A 124 -14.37 3.88 1.11
C TYR A 124 -13.63 3.43 2.36
N ALA A 125 -14.12 3.89 3.50
CA ALA A 125 -13.61 3.47 4.81
C ALA A 125 -13.95 1.98 5.03
N VAL A 126 -13.15 1.11 4.45
CA VAL A 126 -13.30 -0.34 4.60
C VAL A 126 -12.95 -0.72 6.03
N ALA A 127 -13.77 -1.55 6.63
CA ALA A 127 -13.58 -1.98 8.00
C ALA A 127 -12.53 -3.09 8.16
N SER A 128 -12.28 -3.88 7.09
CA SER A 128 -11.36 -5.02 7.14
C SER A 128 -9.89 -4.59 7.29
N VAL A 129 -9.11 -5.45 7.92
CA VAL A 129 -7.65 -5.32 7.98
C VAL A 129 -7.06 -5.86 6.68
N ALA A 130 -5.95 -5.28 6.20
CA ALA A 130 -5.23 -5.79 5.04
C ALA A 130 -4.79 -7.25 5.24
N THR A 131 -4.63 -7.99 4.14
CA THR A 131 -4.14 -9.38 4.17
C THR A 131 -2.61 -9.48 4.20
N VAL A 132 -1.92 -8.37 3.96
CA VAL A 132 -0.46 -8.24 4.00
C VAL A 132 -0.10 -7.19 5.02
N SER A 133 0.70 -7.54 6.01
CA SER A 133 1.22 -6.59 6.98
C SER A 133 2.42 -5.82 6.42
N THR A 134 2.53 -4.55 6.77
CA THR A 134 3.62 -3.67 6.34
C THR A 134 4.38 -3.14 7.53
N TYR A 135 5.70 -3.19 7.47
CA TYR A 135 6.60 -2.71 8.52
C TYR A 135 7.60 -1.69 7.99
N VAL A 136 7.91 -0.70 8.79
CA VAL A 136 9.07 0.17 8.63
C VAL A 136 10.02 -0.18 9.75
N ASN A 137 11.15 -0.79 9.42
CA ASN A 137 12.03 -1.48 10.38
C ASN A 137 11.20 -2.46 11.26
N GLU A 138 11.06 -2.18 12.56
CA GLU A 138 10.31 -3.01 13.50
C GLU A 138 8.88 -2.50 13.79
N THR A 139 8.45 -1.40 13.18
CA THR A 139 7.13 -0.77 13.41
C THR A 139 6.11 -1.21 12.38
N PRO A 140 4.98 -1.84 12.75
CA PRO A 140 3.87 -2.08 11.84
C PRO A 140 3.18 -0.76 11.46
N VAL A 141 3.11 -0.46 10.17
CA VAL A 141 2.50 0.78 9.63
C VAL A 141 1.67 0.46 8.39
N TYR A 142 0.42 0.84 8.40
CA TYR A 142 -0.47 0.68 7.25
C TYR A 142 -0.51 1.97 6.43
N ALA A 143 0.61 2.27 5.77
CA ALA A 143 0.75 3.43 4.90
C ALA A 143 1.81 3.19 3.83
N ASN A 144 1.67 3.83 2.68
CA ASN A 144 2.72 3.83 1.68
C ASN A 144 3.86 4.76 2.12
N LEU A 145 5.07 4.23 2.16
CA LEU A 145 6.27 4.99 2.48
C LEU A 145 6.97 5.41 1.18
N ALA A 146 7.54 6.61 1.17
CA ALA A 146 8.45 7.03 0.12
C ALA A 146 9.71 6.14 0.13
N LEU A 147 10.16 5.71 -1.06
CA LEU A 147 11.31 4.82 -1.21
C LEU A 147 12.63 5.63 -1.15
N VAL A 148 12.93 6.19 0.02
CA VAL A 148 14.09 7.06 0.25
C VAL A 148 15.03 6.41 1.24
N ASP A 149 16.31 6.30 0.85
CA ASP A 149 17.36 5.76 1.72
C ASP A 149 17.02 4.38 2.29
N ILE A 150 16.45 3.56 1.43
CA ILE A 150 16.12 2.17 1.74
C ILE A 150 17.41 1.35 1.71
N ASN A 151 17.62 0.53 2.74
CA ASN A 151 18.66 -0.50 2.71
C ASN A 151 18.20 -1.68 1.86
N ARG A 152 17.01 -2.20 2.18
CA ARG A 152 16.36 -3.28 1.42
C ARG A 152 14.88 -3.35 1.74
N VAL A 153 14.12 -3.99 0.88
CA VAL A 153 12.74 -4.40 1.13
C VAL A 153 12.69 -5.91 1.18
N GLU A 154 12.24 -6.44 2.32
CA GLU A 154 12.04 -7.87 2.54
C GLU A 154 10.56 -8.20 2.36
N VAL A 155 10.24 -9.19 1.52
CA VAL A 155 8.88 -9.68 1.29
C VAL A 155 8.79 -11.13 1.68
N LEU A 156 8.25 -11.37 2.87
CA LEU A 156 8.01 -12.69 3.43
C LEU A 156 6.69 -13.20 2.89
N ARG A 157 6.68 -14.30 2.17
CA ARG A 157 5.48 -14.83 1.53
C ARG A 157 4.87 -15.97 2.35
N GLY A 158 3.55 -16.01 2.35
CA GLY A 158 2.77 -16.92 3.20
C GLY A 158 2.54 -16.38 4.61
N PRO A 159 1.66 -17.03 5.38
CA PRO A 159 1.27 -16.56 6.69
C PRO A 159 2.44 -16.42 7.66
N GLN A 160 2.51 -15.25 8.27
CA GLN A 160 3.52 -14.89 9.28
C GLN A 160 2.88 -14.59 10.65
N GLY A 161 1.74 -15.21 10.94
CA GLY A 161 0.94 -14.92 12.14
C GLY A 161 1.69 -15.11 13.44
N THR A 162 2.61 -16.09 13.54
CA THR A 162 3.38 -16.36 14.76
C THR A 162 4.30 -15.22 15.16
N LEU A 163 5.05 -14.64 14.24
CA LEU A 163 6.01 -13.57 14.53
C LEU A 163 5.47 -12.15 14.30
N TYR A 164 4.52 -11.98 13.36
CA TYR A 164 4.04 -10.66 12.93
C TYR A 164 2.58 -10.37 13.26
N GLY A 165 1.82 -11.37 13.73
CA GLY A 165 0.46 -11.20 14.25
C GLY A 165 -0.62 -10.99 13.21
N SER A 166 -1.65 -10.20 13.57
CA SER A 166 -2.83 -9.98 12.75
C SER A 166 -2.52 -9.23 11.45
N GLY A 167 -3.18 -9.65 10.35
CA GLY A 167 -3.00 -9.03 9.04
C GLY A 167 -1.84 -9.60 8.22
N ALA A 168 -1.13 -10.59 8.72
CA ALA A 168 -0.07 -11.28 7.98
C ALA A 168 -0.55 -12.62 7.39
N LEU A 169 -1.69 -12.61 6.66
CA LEU A 169 -2.26 -13.81 6.04
C LEU A 169 -1.51 -14.20 4.77
N GLY A 170 -1.31 -13.25 3.87
CA GLY A 170 -0.60 -13.45 2.61
C GLY A 170 0.91 -13.31 2.76
N GLY A 171 1.34 -12.55 3.74
CA GLY A 171 2.74 -12.26 3.98
C GLY A 171 2.99 -10.96 4.74
N THR A 172 4.26 -10.60 4.79
CA THR A 172 4.73 -9.38 5.42
C THR A 172 5.72 -8.66 4.50
N VAL A 173 5.58 -7.35 4.37
CA VAL A 173 6.53 -6.47 3.68
C VAL A 173 7.25 -5.63 4.71
N LYS A 174 8.59 -5.68 4.72
CA LYS A 174 9.43 -4.87 5.61
C LYS A 174 10.29 -3.92 4.79
N TYR A 175 10.15 -2.63 5.03
CA TYR A 175 11.05 -1.60 4.55
C TYR A 175 12.14 -1.39 5.60
N ILE A 176 13.35 -1.87 5.31
CA ILE A 176 14.51 -1.68 6.16
C ILE A 176 15.25 -0.44 5.69
N LEU A 177 15.34 0.55 6.55
CA LEU A 177 15.97 1.83 6.25
C LEU A 177 17.47 1.79 6.54
N GLN A 178 18.24 2.60 5.83
CA GLN A 178 19.68 2.75 6.10
C GLN A 178 19.90 3.30 7.52
N GLU A 179 20.79 2.65 8.26
CA GLU A 179 21.20 3.10 9.60
C GLU A 179 22.24 4.21 9.53
N PRO A 180 22.31 5.07 10.58
CA PRO A 180 23.43 5.99 10.73
C PRO A 180 24.75 5.21 10.88
N LYS A 181 25.77 5.59 10.09
CA LYS A 181 27.08 4.93 10.07
C LYS A 181 28.04 5.64 11.02
N LEU A 182 28.54 4.91 11.98
CA LEU A 182 29.55 5.39 12.91
C LEU A 182 30.89 5.65 12.20
N GLY A 183 31.61 6.66 12.62
CA GLY A 183 32.96 6.97 12.12
C GLY A 183 33.03 7.38 10.64
N ARG A 184 31.92 7.50 9.93
CA ARG A 184 31.92 7.80 8.49
C ARG A 184 31.08 9.03 8.18
N LEU A 185 31.71 10.07 7.65
CA LEU A 185 31.04 11.18 7.01
C LEU A 185 30.73 10.79 5.56
N GLU A 186 29.46 10.78 5.21
CA GLU A 186 29.02 10.54 3.85
C GLU A 186 27.80 11.40 3.53
N GLY A 187 27.63 11.72 2.25
CA GLY A 187 26.48 12.45 1.78
C GLY A 187 26.13 12.09 0.36
N ARG A 188 24.86 12.31 0.02
CA ARG A 188 24.34 12.11 -1.33
C ARG A 188 23.35 13.19 -1.69
N ALA A 189 23.51 13.76 -2.88
CA ALA A 189 22.54 14.63 -3.51
C ALA A 189 22.10 13.99 -4.82
N ALA A 190 20.80 13.82 -5.03
CA ALA A 190 20.25 13.23 -6.23
C ALA A 190 19.06 14.05 -6.73
N GLY A 191 18.83 14.02 -8.05
CA GLY A 191 17.68 14.66 -8.66
C GLY A 191 17.31 14.01 -9.96
N SER A 192 16.02 14.06 -10.32
CA SER A 192 15.52 13.58 -11.60
C SER A 192 14.49 14.53 -12.19
N ILE A 193 14.38 14.49 -13.51
CA ILE A 193 13.37 15.19 -14.28
C ILE A 193 12.71 14.13 -15.19
N THR A 194 11.38 14.16 -15.23
CA THR A 194 10.58 13.19 -15.99
C THR A 194 9.56 13.89 -16.86
N ASN A 195 9.30 13.31 -18.02
CA ASN A 195 8.18 13.66 -18.88
C ASN A 195 7.30 12.42 -19.07
N VAL A 196 6.06 12.51 -18.66
CA VAL A 196 5.07 11.43 -18.77
C VAL A 196 4.20 11.68 -20.00
N ARG A 197 4.00 10.67 -20.85
CA ARG A 197 3.09 10.79 -21.99
C ARG A 197 1.68 11.13 -21.52
N GLY A 198 1.06 12.12 -22.14
CA GLY A 198 -0.26 12.66 -21.78
C GLY A 198 -0.17 13.89 -20.90
N SER A 199 0.95 14.16 -20.25
CA SER A 199 1.12 15.37 -19.44
C SER A 199 1.65 16.55 -20.26
N GLY A 200 1.12 17.74 -19.98
CA GLY A 200 1.63 19.02 -20.48
C GLY A 200 2.79 19.60 -19.65
N SER A 201 3.20 18.93 -18.59
CA SER A 201 4.22 19.41 -17.63
C SER A 201 5.29 18.37 -17.38
N ILE A 202 6.38 18.77 -16.71
CA ILE A 202 7.48 17.88 -16.31
C ILE A 202 7.41 17.57 -14.81
N GLY A 203 7.72 16.33 -14.47
CA GLY A 203 7.92 15.91 -13.07
C GLY A 203 9.37 16.14 -12.63
N HIS A 204 9.56 16.31 -11.33
CA HIS A 204 10.88 16.41 -10.77
C HIS A 204 10.95 15.81 -9.37
N GLN A 205 12.14 15.34 -9.01
CA GLN A 205 12.45 14.83 -7.68
C GLN A 205 13.82 15.35 -7.28
N ILE A 206 13.96 15.72 -6.02
CA ILE A 206 15.25 16.13 -5.42
C ILE A 206 15.38 15.42 -4.09
N THR A 207 16.53 14.79 -3.85
CA THR A 207 16.83 14.06 -2.62
C THR A 207 18.18 14.48 -2.08
N GLY A 208 18.24 14.74 -0.77
CA GLY A 208 19.47 14.99 -0.03
C GLY A 208 19.58 14.02 1.14
N ILE A 209 20.75 13.39 1.29
CA ILE A 209 21.07 12.48 2.39
C ILE A 209 22.41 12.87 2.94
N ALA A 210 22.54 12.90 4.28
CA ALA A 210 23.80 13.16 4.94
C ALA A 210 23.93 12.33 6.22
N ASN A 211 25.10 11.78 6.44
CA ASN A 211 25.48 11.03 7.63
C ASN A 211 26.64 11.73 8.33
N PHE A 212 26.44 12.08 9.58
CA PHE A 212 27.39 12.82 10.41
C PHE A 212 27.82 11.96 11.59
N PRO A 213 29.04 11.44 11.63
CA PRO A 213 29.57 10.78 12.82
C PRO A 213 29.91 11.85 13.89
N VAL A 214 29.63 11.52 15.15
CA VAL A 214 29.96 12.36 16.32
C VAL A 214 30.76 11.51 17.29
N GLY A 215 32.06 11.56 17.15
CA GLY A 215 32.97 10.61 17.81
C GLY A 215 32.79 9.19 17.29
N ASP A 216 33.18 8.20 18.11
CA ASP A 216 33.23 6.79 17.69
C ASP A 216 31.92 6.04 17.95
N SER A 217 31.03 6.60 18.78
CA SER A 217 29.84 5.89 19.27
C SER A 217 28.51 6.52 18.88
N LEU A 218 28.52 7.67 18.22
CA LEU A 218 27.29 8.39 17.86
C LEU A 218 27.33 8.79 16.38
N ALA A 219 26.20 8.64 15.70
CA ALA A 219 26.03 9.14 14.34
C ALA A 219 24.61 9.66 14.10
N LEU A 220 24.49 10.72 13.33
CA LEU A 220 23.23 11.30 12.88
C LEU A 220 23.12 11.13 11.37
N ARG A 221 21.98 10.59 10.90
CA ARG A 221 21.65 10.50 9.48
C ARG A 221 20.37 11.28 9.19
N ILE A 222 20.41 12.13 8.18
CA ILE A 222 19.30 13.00 7.80
C ILE A 222 19.00 12.77 6.31
N ASN A 223 17.73 12.62 5.99
CA ASN A 223 17.24 12.47 4.63
C ASN A 223 16.12 13.47 4.39
N VAL A 224 16.12 14.10 3.22
CA VAL A 224 15.03 14.98 2.76
C VAL A 224 14.78 14.70 1.29
N GLN A 225 13.51 14.56 0.91
CA GLN A 225 13.10 14.45 -0.48
C GLN A 225 11.91 15.37 -0.76
N ARG A 226 11.95 16.00 -1.91
CA ARG A 226 10.78 16.61 -2.56
C ARG A 226 10.55 15.94 -3.89
N GLN A 227 9.30 15.54 -4.14
CA GLN A 227 8.86 14.90 -5.36
C GLN A 227 7.60 15.59 -5.86
N ASP A 228 7.57 15.94 -7.14
CA ASP A 228 6.41 16.50 -7.80
C ASP A 228 6.22 15.78 -9.14
N TYR A 229 5.09 15.10 -9.29
CA TYR A 229 4.68 14.49 -10.54
C TYR A 229 3.58 15.32 -11.19
N PRO A 230 3.71 15.56 -12.49
CA PRO A 230 2.64 16.18 -13.25
C PRO A 230 1.49 15.19 -13.37
N GLY A 231 0.26 15.71 -13.42
CA GLY A 231 -0.89 14.90 -13.78
C GLY A 231 -0.87 14.50 -15.26
N ILE A 232 -1.68 13.52 -15.58
CA ILE A 232 -1.94 13.06 -16.96
C ILE A 232 -3.43 13.00 -17.28
N THR A 233 -4.28 13.15 -16.26
CA THR A 233 -5.71 12.95 -16.37
C THR A 233 -6.42 14.28 -16.52
N ASP A 234 -7.16 14.43 -17.61
CA ASP A 234 -7.93 15.62 -17.93
C ASP A 234 -9.37 15.49 -17.42
N TYR A 235 -9.76 16.34 -16.50
CA TYR A 235 -11.15 16.44 -16.03
C TYR A 235 -11.93 17.30 -17.03
N THR A 236 -12.75 16.67 -17.85
CA THR A 236 -13.39 17.32 -19.00
C THR A 236 -14.83 17.80 -18.74
N ASN A 237 -15.42 17.35 -17.64
CA ASN A 237 -16.85 17.55 -17.34
C ASN A 237 -17.09 18.25 -16.02
N LEU A 238 -16.13 19.09 -15.56
CA LEU A 238 -16.28 19.83 -14.31
C LEU A 238 -17.45 20.79 -14.40
N TYR A 239 -18.33 20.79 -13.40
CA TYR A 239 -19.41 21.80 -13.32
C TYR A 239 -18.81 23.17 -13.13
N GLU A 240 -19.43 24.16 -13.81
CA GLU A 240 -19.24 25.55 -13.45
C GLU A 240 -19.98 25.84 -12.13
N LEU A 241 -19.25 26.34 -11.15
CA LEU A 241 -19.75 26.58 -9.79
C LEU A 241 -19.91 28.08 -9.56
N THR A 242 -20.92 28.46 -8.75
CA THR A 242 -21.03 29.83 -8.20
C THR A 242 -19.90 30.08 -7.20
N PRO A 243 -19.66 31.33 -6.76
CA PRO A 243 -18.68 31.62 -5.71
C PRO A 243 -18.90 30.83 -4.40
N GLU A 244 -20.17 30.43 -4.15
CA GLU A 244 -20.53 29.61 -2.97
C GLU A 244 -20.34 28.13 -3.22
N GLY A 245 -19.81 27.70 -4.36
CA GLY A 245 -19.55 26.31 -4.70
C GLY A 245 -20.77 25.52 -5.19
N VAL A 246 -21.88 26.18 -5.48
CA VAL A 246 -23.12 25.57 -5.99
C VAL A 246 -23.03 25.44 -7.50
N PRO A 247 -23.46 24.31 -8.13
CA PRO A 247 -23.50 24.20 -9.58
C PRO A 247 -24.40 25.31 -10.21
N VAL A 248 -23.84 26.02 -11.19
CA VAL A 248 -24.59 26.99 -11.97
C VAL A 248 -25.69 26.25 -12.72
N GLN A 249 -26.94 26.46 -12.32
CA GLN A 249 -28.09 25.83 -12.94
C GLN A 249 -28.35 26.44 -14.30
N ALA A 250 -28.57 25.63 -15.33
CA ALA A 250 -28.88 26.07 -16.68
C ALA A 250 -30.25 25.53 -17.09
N GLY A 251 -31.17 26.46 -17.39
CA GLY A 251 -32.52 26.13 -17.84
C GLY A 251 -33.51 25.83 -16.71
N THR A 252 -34.69 25.35 -17.06
CA THR A 252 -35.72 24.90 -16.11
C THR A 252 -35.66 23.41 -15.88
N ILE A 253 -36.22 22.93 -14.76
CA ILE A 253 -36.31 21.53 -14.39
C ILE A 253 -36.85 20.57 -15.45
N PHE A 254 -37.63 21.08 -16.40
CA PHE A 254 -38.27 20.28 -17.45
C PHE A 254 -37.57 20.37 -18.81
N THR A 255 -36.65 21.31 -19.00
CA THR A 255 -35.96 21.52 -20.28
C THR A 255 -34.48 21.16 -20.26
N THR A 256 -33.98 20.75 -19.13
CA THR A 256 -32.56 20.54 -18.93
C THR A 256 -32.21 19.05 -18.99
N GLY A 257 -31.98 18.60 -20.19
CA GLY A 257 -31.10 17.45 -20.33
C GLY A 257 -29.64 17.83 -20.03
N PRO A 258 -28.74 16.87 -19.90
CA PRO A 258 -27.29 17.05 -19.66
C PRO A 258 -26.66 17.98 -20.69
N ASN A 259 -27.21 18.08 -21.87
CA ASN A 259 -26.72 18.92 -22.98
C ASN A 259 -26.82 20.43 -22.77
N SER A 260 -27.57 20.89 -21.76
CA SER A 260 -27.71 22.32 -21.44
C SER A 260 -26.70 22.83 -20.41
N THR A 261 -25.79 21.95 -19.95
CA THR A 261 -24.91 22.25 -18.84
C THR A 261 -23.62 22.93 -19.30
N ARG A 262 -23.19 23.95 -18.54
CA ARG A 262 -21.85 24.51 -18.68
C ARG A 262 -20.85 23.63 -17.97
N TYR A 263 -19.89 23.10 -18.72
CA TYR A 263 -18.76 22.38 -18.20
C TYR A 263 -17.49 23.21 -18.38
N THR A 264 -16.64 23.12 -17.39
CA THR A 264 -15.25 23.56 -17.49
C THR A 264 -14.35 22.34 -17.55
N SER A 265 -13.09 22.55 -17.85
CA SER A 265 -12.12 21.47 -17.87
C SER A 265 -10.84 21.87 -17.16
N LYS A 266 -10.14 20.89 -16.61
CA LYS A 266 -8.80 21.05 -16.06
C LYS A 266 -7.92 19.93 -16.57
N LYS A 267 -6.86 20.31 -17.29
CA LYS A 267 -5.85 19.39 -17.77
C LYS A 267 -4.93 18.96 -16.63
N ASP A 268 -4.36 17.76 -16.75
CA ASP A 268 -3.34 17.23 -15.85
C ASP A 268 -3.77 17.35 -14.37
N ALA A 269 -5.03 17.03 -14.05
CA ALA A 269 -5.63 17.34 -12.76
C ALA A 269 -5.15 16.44 -11.62
N ASP A 270 -4.62 15.25 -11.92
CA ASP A 270 -4.14 14.24 -10.98
C ASP A 270 -2.69 14.46 -10.56
N THR A 271 -2.26 15.73 -10.41
CA THR A 271 -0.94 16.08 -9.90
C THR A 271 -0.66 15.41 -8.55
N TYR A 272 0.62 15.12 -8.29
CA TYR A 272 1.05 14.60 -7.00
C TYR A 272 2.30 15.30 -6.53
N GLY A 273 2.30 15.73 -5.27
CA GLY A 273 3.45 16.32 -4.60
C GLY A 273 3.68 15.64 -3.25
N SER A 274 4.93 15.29 -2.95
CA SER A 274 5.32 14.66 -1.69
C SER A 274 6.53 15.35 -1.07
N TRP A 275 6.48 15.55 0.24
CA TRP A 275 7.62 15.83 1.08
C TRP A 275 7.90 14.62 1.97
N TYR A 276 9.15 14.22 2.02
CA TYR A 276 9.64 13.21 2.95
C TYR A 276 10.84 13.75 3.70
N ALA A 277 10.90 13.54 5.00
CA ALA A 277 12.05 13.85 5.84
C ALA A 277 12.24 12.75 6.90
N ARG A 278 13.47 12.36 7.13
CA ARG A 278 13.87 11.47 8.22
C ARG A 278 15.09 12.00 8.93
N ALA A 279 15.08 11.89 10.26
CA ALA A 279 16.28 12.02 11.09
C ALA A 279 16.44 10.76 11.94
N ALA A 280 17.62 10.17 11.94
CA ALA A 280 17.95 9.00 12.74
C ALA A 280 19.26 9.24 13.51
N LEU A 281 19.25 8.95 14.81
CA LEU A 281 20.39 9.07 15.70
C LEU A 281 20.73 7.69 16.26
N ARG A 282 21.92 7.18 15.92
CA ARG A 282 22.43 5.90 16.42
C ARG A 282 23.45 6.15 17.51
N PHE A 283 23.33 5.43 18.60
CA PHE A 283 24.24 5.41 19.73
C PHE A 283 24.67 3.99 20.03
N ALA A 284 25.97 3.70 19.80
CA ALA A 284 26.59 2.41 20.06
C ALA A 284 27.93 2.61 20.79
N PRO A 285 27.89 2.75 22.12
CA PRO A 285 29.08 3.00 22.93
C PRO A 285 29.99 1.78 23.11
N SER A 286 29.50 0.59 22.77
CA SER A 286 30.22 -0.67 22.81
C SER A 286 29.63 -1.65 21.79
N GLU A 287 30.32 -2.73 21.51
CA GLU A 287 29.81 -3.82 20.66
C GLU A 287 28.59 -4.52 21.26
N ALA A 288 28.40 -4.42 22.58
CA ALA A 288 27.27 -5.05 23.26
C ALA A 288 25.99 -4.23 23.24
N PHE A 289 26.04 -2.93 22.96
CA PHE A 289 24.86 -2.07 23.01
C PHE A 289 24.76 -1.18 21.77
N ASP A 290 23.60 -1.23 21.12
CA ASP A 290 23.24 -0.39 19.98
C ASP A 290 21.82 0.14 20.14
N ALA A 291 21.62 1.43 19.91
CA ALA A 291 20.29 2.03 19.94
C ALA A 291 20.14 3.09 18.84
N THR A 292 19.03 3.05 18.13
CA THR A 292 18.68 4.01 17.09
C THR A 292 17.33 4.65 17.38
N LEU A 293 17.33 5.99 17.55
CA LEU A 293 16.14 6.83 17.61
C LEU A 293 15.88 7.39 16.21
N SER A 294 14.70 7.20 15.69
CA SER A 294 14.33 7.65 14.33
C SER A 294 13.01 8.41 14.34
N TYR A 295 12.93 9.43 13.51
CA TYR A 295 11.69 10.14 13.25
C TYR A 295 11.51 10.35 11.74
N ILE A 296 10.33 10.01 11.23
CA ILE A 296 9.93 10.16 9.83
C ILE A 296 8.73 11.10 9.76
N TYR A 297 8.79 12.00 8.81
CA TYR A 297 7.69 12.84 8.37
C TYR A 297 7.46 12.65 6.88
N GLN A 298 6.20 12.44 6.47
CA GLN A 298 5.81 12.43 5.07
C GLN A 298 4.50 13.19 4.89
N ASN A 299 4.44 14.07 3.89
CA ASN A 299 3.23 14.78 3.52
C ASN A 299 2.99 14.65 2.02
N ASP A 300 1.85 14.08 1.65
CA ASP A 300 1.45 13.83 0.26
C ASP A 300 0.23 14.66 -0.09
N LYS A 301 0.23 15.25 -1.28
CA LYS A 301 -0.90 16.00 -1.84
C LYS A 301 -1.17 15.55 -3.26
N SER A 302 -2.42 15.26 -3.58
CA SER A 302 -2.87 14.91 -4.92
C SER A 302 -3.99 15.86 -5.36
N GLY A 303 -3.95 16.29 -6.63
CA GLY A 303 -4.96 17.16 -7.21
C GLY A 303 -6.21 16.42 -7.69
N GLY A 304 -6.11 15.13 -7.99
CA GLY A 304 -7.18 14.30 -8.52
C GLY A 304 -6.80 12.83 -8.61
N ARG A 305 -7.55 12.08 -9.43
CA ARG A 305 -7.37 10.64 -9.62
C ARG A 305 -6.74 10.35 -10.98
N ARG A 306 -5.74 9.49 -11.00
CA ARG A 306 -5.22 8.87 -12.22
C ARG A 306 -6.15 7.73 -12.66
N GLN A 307 -7.36 8.07 -13.06
CA GLN A 307 -8.42 7.12 -13.38
C GLN A 307 -9.20 7.59 -14.60
N PRO A 308 -8.76 7.28 -15.82
CA PRO A 308 -9.50 7.60 -17.02
C PRO A 308 -10.87 6.94 -17.06
N SER A 309 -11.87 7.70 -17.54
CA SER A 309 -13.21 7.21 -17.81
C SER A 309 -13.30 6.53 -19.16
N GLY A 310 -14.15 5.53 -19.27
CA GLY A 310 -14.47 4.87 -20.54
C GLY A 310 -15.88 5.19 -21.03
N GLY A 311 -16.14 4.92 -22.31
CA GLY A 311 -17.48 5.13 -22.90
C GLY A 311 -17.73 6.55 -23.37
N LEU A 312 -18.98 7.01 -23.22
CA LEU A 312 -19.43 8.33 -23.64
C LEU A 312 -19.71 9.23 -22.44
N ASP A 313 -19.44 10.52 -22.58
CA ASP A 313 -19.86 11.52 -21.61
C ASP A 313 -21.37 11.83 -21.73
N GLY A 314 -21.93 12.65 -20.83
CA GLY A 314 -23.36 13.02 -20.82
C GLY A 314 -23.82 13.78 -22.05
N THR A 315 -22.90 14.25 -22.89
CA THR A 315 -23.21 14.90 -24.17
C THR A 315 -23.17 13.94 -25.36
N GLY A 316 -22.81 12.68 -25.14
CA GLY A 316 -22.63 11.67 -26.18
C GLY A 316 -21.25 11.70 -26.84
N ARG A 317 -20.29 12.46 -26.31
CA ARG A 317 -18.88 12.50 -26.76
C ARG A 317 -18.11 11.34 -26.15
N ALA A 318 -17.32 10.66 -26.95
CA ALA A 318 -16.39 9.65 -26.41
C ALA A 318 -15.31 10.32 -25.55
N TYR A 319 -15.00 9.71 -24.39
CA TYR A 319 -13.87 10.13 -23.59
C TYR A 319 -12.56 9.86 -24.31
N GLY A 320 -11.63 10.81 -24.18
CA GLY A 320 -10.25 10.62 -24.60
C GLY A 320 -9.51 9.61 -23.73
N GLU A 321 -8.29 9.27 -24.14
CA GLU A 321 -7.49 8.23 -23.46
C GLU A 321 -7.26 8.51 -21.97
N PHE A 322 -7.12 9.78 -21.61
CA PHE A 322 -6.86 10.22 -20.24
C PHE A 322 -7.97 11.13 -19.68
N ASP A 323 -9.12 11.20 -20.33
CA ASP A 323 -10.26 11.98 -19.86
C ASP A 323 -10.89 11.33 -18.62
N ASN A 324 -11.22 12.14 -17.61
CA ASN A 324 -12.01 11.75 -16.46
C ASN A 324 -13.33 12.53 -16.45
N GLY A 325 -14.44 11.81 -16.29
CA GLY A 325 -15.78 12.36 -16.34
C GLY A 325 -16.35 12.87 -15.01
N ALA A 326 -15.53 12.99 -13.97
CA ALA A 326 -15.96 13.57 -12.71
C ALA A 326 -16.39 15.03 -12.88
N VAL A 327 -17.43 15.42 -12.16
CA VAL A 327 -18.01 16.78 -12.26
C VAL A 327 -17.39 17.78 -11.28
N ILE A 328 -16.53 17.30 -10.37
CA ILE A 328 -15.67 18.11 -9.51
C ILE A 328 -14.26 17.51 -9.45
N LEU A 329 -13.29 18.33 -9.05
CA LEU A 329 -11.95 17.82 -8.73
C LEU A 329 -12.00 16.92 -7.48
N GLU A 330 -11.11 15.93 -7.45
CA GLU A 330 -11.06 14.95 -6.38
C GLU A 330 -9.70 14.95 -5.66
N PRO A 331 -9.32 16.07 -5.00
CA PRO A 331 -8.05 16.16 -4.29
C PRO A 331 -7.99 15.23 -3.07
N ALA A 332 -6.77 14.96 -2.63
CA ALA A 332 -6.51 14.29 -1.36
C ALA A 332 -5.20 14.77 -0.77
N ASP A 333 -5.12 14.74 0.55
CA ASP A 333 -3.92 15.00 1.33
C ASP A 333 -3.70 13.90 2.38
N ARG A 334 -2.44 13.68 2.72
CA ARG A 334 -2.03 12.76 3.77
C ARG A 334 -0.81 13.29 4.51
N GLU A 335 -0.78 13.01 5.79
CA GLU A 335 0.36 13.31 6.66
C GLU A 335 0.70 12.08 7.51
N LEU A 336 1.96 11.69 7.52
CA LEU A 336 2.50 10.58 8.31
C LEU A 336 3.60 11.09 9.23
N HIS A 337 3.48 10.77 10.51
CA HIS A 337 4.50 10.93 11.53
C HIS A 337 4.82 9.56 12.11
N LEU A 338 6.09 9.19 12.18
CA LEU A 338 6.54 7.94 12.77
C LEU A 338 7.79 8.20 13.59
N GLY A 339 7.69 8.03 14.90
CA GLY A 339 8.81 8.02 15.83
C GLY A 339 9.10 6.59 16.29
N SER A 340 10.35 6.13 16.26
CA SER A 340 10.77 4.82 16.76
C SER A 340 12.08 4.90 17.54
N LEU A 341 12.17 4.08 18.57
CA LEU A 341 13.39 3.78 19.31
C LEU A 341 13.61 2.27 19.29
N GLU A 342 14.65 1.84 18.63
CA GLU A 342 15.10 0.46 18.57
C GLU A 342 16.41 0.34 19.34
N ALA A 343 16.48 -0.60 20.29
CA ALA A 343 17.66 -0.85 21.09
C ALA A 343 17.94 -2.32 21.20
N SER A 344 19.22 -2.70 21.11
CA SER A 344 19.72 -4.07 21.28
C SER A 344 20.83 -4.11 22.30
N LEU A 345 20.83 -5.20 23.09
CA LEU A 345 21.83 -5.47 24.12
C LEU A 345 22.27 -6.93 24.01
N ASP A 346 23.54 -7.15 23.71
CA ASP A 346 24.12 -8.49 23.77
C ASP A 346 24.41 -8.89 25.23
N LEU A 347 23.78 -9.98 25.66
CA LEU A 347 23.93 -10.57 26.99
C LEU A 347 24.92 -11.74 26.96
N GLY A 348 25.59 -12.01 25.84
CA GLY A 348 26.49 -13.11 25.60
C GLY A 348 25.79 -14.45 25.28
N PHE A 349 24.70 -14.77 25.94
CA PHE A 349 23.90 -15.99 25.64
C PHE A 349 22.66 -15.71 24.78
N ALA A 350 22.25 -14.44 24.72
CA ALA A 350 21.12 -13.97 23.93
C ALA A 350 21.25 -12.46 23.65
N THR A 351 20.62 -11.98 22.59
CA THR A 351 20.43 -10.56 22.32
C THR A 351 19.04 -10.14 22.78
N LEU A 352 18.98 -9.16 23.67
CA LEU A 352 17.74 -8.49 24.06
C LEU A 352 17.48 -7.33 23.10
N THR A 353 16.34 -7.31 22.43
CA THR A 353 15.92 -6.21 21.56
C THR A 353 14.63 -5.59 22.11
N SER A 354 14.57 -4.26 22.12
CA SER A 354 13.38 -3.49 22.44
C SER A 354 13.06 -2.54 21.27
N ALA A 355 11.86 -2.60 20.73
CA ALA A 355 11.35 -1.70 19.71
C ALA A 355 10.11 -0.99 20.24
N THR A 356 10.23 0.33 20.40
CA THR A 356 9.15 1.22 20.85
C THR A 356 8.83 2.18 19.74
N SER A 357 7.59 2.31 19.35
CA SER A 357 7.20 3.26 18.32
C SER A 357 5.85 3.91 18.57
N PHE A 358 5.72 5.10 18.02
CA PHE A 358 4.48 5.83 17.93
C PHE A 358 4.31 6.35 16.51
N TYR A 359 3.15 6.14 15.90
CA TYR A 359 2.86 6.73 14.61
C TYR A 359 1.47 7.38 14.57
N GLU A 360 1.33 8.36 13.70
CA GLU A 360 0.09 8.98 13.27
C GLU A 360 0.09 9.09 11.76
N ASN A 361 -0.92 8.52 11.11
CA ASN A 361 -1.18 8.63 9.68
C ASN A 361 -2.59 9.16 9.49
N SER A 362 -2.71 10.37 8.96
CA SER A 362 -4.00 11.05 8.82
C SER A 362 -4.12 11.75 7.49
N GLY A 363 -5.35 12.03 7.06
CA GLY A 363 -5.58 12.75 5.82
C GLY A 363 -7.03 12.99 5.51
N SER A 364 -7.24 13.68 4.39
CA SER A 364 -8.56 13.99 3.86
C SER A 364 -8.64 13.77 2.36
N SER A 365 -9.84 13.60 1.86
CA SER A 365 -10.09 13.51 0.43
C SER A 365 -11.50 13.99 0.09
N GLN A 366 -11.63 14.58 -1.09
CA GLN A 366 -12.91 14.90 -1.72
C GLN A 366 -13.13 13.96 -2.90
N SER A 367 -14.37 13.48 -3.07
CA SER A 367 -14.73 12.60 -4.18
C SER A 367 -16.05 13.05 -4.80
N ASP A 368 -16.15 12.83 -6.09
CA ASP A 368 -17.39 12.93 -6.85
C ASP A 368 -18.22 11.66 -6.66
N ASN A 369 -19.32 11.77 -5.94
CA ASN A 369 -20.30 10.69 -5.78
C ASN A 369 -21.56 10.93 -6.63
N THR A 370 -21.55 11.89 -7.56
CA THR A 370 -22.72 12.27 -8.34
C THR A 370 -23.29 11.09 -9.11
N GLY A 371 -22.45 10.33 -9.82
CA GLY A 371 -22.91 9.17 -10.57
C GLY A 371 -23.59 8.12 -9.68
N PHE A 372 -23.00 7.82 -8.51
CA PHE A 372 -23.54 6.87 -7.56
C PHE A 372 -24.88 7.28 -7.00
N TYR A 373 -24.98 8.49 -6.44
CA TYR A 373 -26.22 8.93 -5.81
C TYR A 373 -27.30 9.30 -6.83
N ALA A 374 -26.93 9.85 -7.97
CA ALA A 374 -27.89 10.13 -9.04
C ALA A 374 -28.56 8.86 -9.53
N ASN A 375 -27.82 7.75 -9.65
CA ASN A 375 -28.39 6.48 -10.01
C ASN A 375 -29.28 5.90 -8.89
N ALA A 376 -28.80 5.93 -7.65
CA ALA A 376 -29.53 5.43 -6.49
C ALA A 376 -30.83 6.22 -6.21
N PHE A 377 -30.85 7.53 -6.51
CA PHE A 377 -31.93 8.45 -6.19
C PHE A 377 -32.53 9.16 -7.42
N ALA A 378 -32.28 8.66 -8.62
CA ALA A 378 -32.73 9.29 -9.88
C ALA A 378 -34.22 9.63 -9.88
N ASN A 379 -35.06 8.79 -9.29
CA ASN A 379 -36.51 9.03 -9.17
C ASN A 379 -36.89 10.06 -8.10
N PHE A 380 -35.95 10.48 -7.28
CA PHE A 380 -36.22 11.39 -6.16
C PHE A 380 -35.79 12.82 -6.42
N TYR A 381 -34.67 13.02 -7.15
CA TYR A 381 -34.07 14.32 -7.40
C TYR A 381 -34.07 14.71 -8.87
N TYR A 382 -34.90 14.07 -9.68
CA TYR A 382 -34.97 14.33 -11.13
C TYR A 382 -35.30 15.78 -11.47
N PHE A 383 -35.90 16.52 -10.53
CA PHE A 383 -36.22 17.95 -10.70
C PHE A 383 -35.02 18.88 -10.41
N TYR A 384 -33.91 18.36 -9.82
CA TYR A 384 -32.70 19.15 -9.61
C TYR A 384 -31.79 18.99 -10.85
N PRO A 385 -31.69 20.05 -11.71
CA PRO A 385 -31.13 19.85 -13.06
C PRO A 385 -29.66 19.47 -13.09
N ARG A 386 -28.90 19.84 -12.06
CA ARG A 386 -27.47 19.61 -11.92
C ARG A 386 -27.14 19.16 -10.51
N PRO A 387 -27.49 17.98 -10.15
CA PRO A 387 -27.11 17.49 -8.83
C PRO A 387 -25.59 17.32 -8.77
N LEU A 388 -25.02 17.85 -7.71
CA LEU A 388 -23.65 17.64 -7.32
C LEU A 388 -23.64 16.92 -5.97
N TYR A 389 -23.24 15.65 -6.00
CA TYR A 389 -23.07 14.89 -4.79
C TYR A 389 -21.58 14.79 -4.45
N THR A 390 -21.18 15.50 -3.40
CA THR A 390 -19.82 15.42 -2.89
C THR A 390 -19.68 14.33 -1.84
N ALA A 391 -18.49 13.83 -1.65
CA ALA A 391 -18.13 13.07 -0.47
C ALA A 391 -16.79 13.57 0.06
N GLU A 392 -16.84 14.22 1.20
CA GLU A 392 -15.66 14.59 1.98
C GLU A 392 -15.35 13.49 2.97
N ARG A 393 -14.12 12.95 2.92
CA ARG A 393 -13.67 11.87 3.79
C ARG A 393 -12.46 12.31 4.58
N THR A 394 -12.40 11.85 5.82
CA THR A 394 -11.19 11.95 6.65
C THR A 394 -10.84 10.59 7.21
N PHE A 395 -9.58 10.35 7.40
CA PHE A 395 -9.08 9.21 8.12
C PHE A 395 -7.98 9.63 9.11
N GLY A 396 -7.79 8.84 10.13
CA GLY A 396 -6.69 8.95 11.07
C GLY A 396 -6.41 7.57 11.67
N ASP A 397 -5.15 7.22 11.74
CA ASP A 397 -4.65 6.01 12.36
C ASP A 397 -3.47 6.38 13.25
N GLU A 398 -3.64 6.24 14.54
CA GLU A 398 -2.61 6.52 15.55
C GLU A 398 -2.37 5.27 16.38
N ALA A 399 -1.10 4.90 16.59
CA ALA A 399 -0.78 3.76 17.42
C ALA A 399 0.51 3.96 18.22
N PHE A 400 0.49 3.40 19.42
CA PHE A 400 1.66 3.07 20.22
C PHE A 400 1.93 1.57 20.09
N VAL A 401 3.18 1.20 19.82
CA VAL A 401 3.63 -0.18 19.68
C VAL A 401 4.87 -0.40 20.52
N GLN A 402 4.90 -1.53 21.22
CA GLN A 402 6.06 -2.00 21.98
C GLN A 402 6.28 -3.48 21.71
N GLU A 403 7.49 -3.82 21.28
CA GLU A 403 7.96 -5.20 21.22
C GLU A 403 9.24 -5.34 22.05
N VAL A 404 9.32 -6.41 22.82
CA VAL A 404 10.54 -6.82 23.52
C VAL A 404 10.80 -8.28 23.20
N ARG A 405 12.00 -8.61 22.75
CA ARG A 405 12.36 -9.97 22.39
C ARG A 405 13.78 -10.35 22.86
N LEU A 406 13.94 -11.63 23.12
CA LEU A 406 15.23 -12.28 23.38
C LEU A 406 15.48 -13.28 22.27
N VAL A 407 16.65 -13.23 21.68
CA VAL A 407 17.10 -14.12 20.61
C VAL A 407 18.39 -14.80 21.05
N SER A 408 18.42 -16.13 21.04
CA SER A 408 19.63 -16.91 21.38
C SER A 408 20.80 -16.56 20.48
N THR A 409 22.01 -16.48 21.02
CA THR A 409 23.25 -16.25 20.30
C THR A 409 24.06 -17.54 20.14
N GLY A 410 24.76 -17.64 19.01
CA GLY A 410 25.61 -18.77 18.65
C GLY A 410 24.84 -20.00 18.15
N THR A 411 25.53 -20.85 17.42
CA THR A 411 25.02 -22.15 16.94
C THR A 411 25.03 -23.18 18.06
N LYS A 412 23.83 -23.52 18.53
CA LYS A 412 23.65 -24.52 19.60
C LYS A 412 22.68 -25.59 19.12
N ARG A 413 22.54 -26.64 19.92
CA ARG A 413 21.54 -27.68 19.69
C ARG A 413 20.11 -27.11 19.69
N PHE A 414 19.90 -25.96 20.35
CA PHE A 414 18.64 -25.25 20.43
C PHE A 414 18.86 -23.77 20.14
N ASP A 415 18.18 -23.26 19.11
CA ASP A 415 18.07 -21.84 18.83
C ASP A 415 16.66 -21.41 19.15
N TRP A 416 16.49 -20.24 19.74
CA TRP A 416 15.18 -19.79 20.16
C TRP A 416 15.02 -18.27 20.05
N VAL A 417 13.76 -17.87 19.85
CA VAL A 417 13.27 -16.50 19.94
C VAL A 417 12.10 -16.50 20.90
N LEU A 418 12.08 -15.59 21.86
CA LEU A 418 10.97 -15.34 22.77
C LEU A 418 10.63 -13.85 22.74
N GLY A 419 9.36 -13.50 22.65
CA GLY A 419 8.96 -12.10 22.59
C GLY A 419 7.60 -11.81 23.20
N ALA A 420 7.44 -10.56 23.56
CA ALA A 420 6.18 -9.97 23.99
C ALA A 420 5.88 -8.73 23.13
N TYR A 421 4.64 -8.59 22.73
CA TYR A 421 4.16 -7.52 21.88
C TYR A 421 2.95 -6.83 22.52
N TYR A 422 2.90 -5.52 22.40
CA TYR A 422 1.75 -4.73 22.79
C TYR A 422 1.49 -3.62 21.77
N GLN A 423 0.22 -3.46 21.38
CA GLN A 423 -0.24 -2.37 20.53
C GLN A 423 -1.50 -1.72 21.15
N ASN A 424 -1.54 -0.40 21.08
CA ASN A 424 -2.73 0.39 21.37
C ASN A 424 -2.97 1.35 20.21
N GLN A 425 -4.00 1.07 19.42
CA GLN A 425 -4.30 1.76 18.17
C GLN A 425 -5.67 2.41 18.23
N THR A 426 -5.78 3.60 17.68
CA THR A 426 -7.07 4.26 17.42
C THR A 426 -7.17 4.62 15.96
N ARG A 427 -8.12 4.04 15.25
CA ARG A 427 -8.47 4.42 13.89
C ARG A 427 -9.76 5.22 13.87
N ARG A 428 -9.76 6.28 13.06
CA ARG A 428 -10.92 7.14 12.83
C ARG A 428 -11.15 7.26 11.35
N SER A 429 -12.40 7.18 10.93
CA SER A 429 -12.78 7.49 9.56
C SER A 429 -14.11 8.21 9.54
N SER A 430 -14.28 9.12 8.60
CA SER A 430 -15.54 9.81 8.40
C SER A 430 -15.83 10.03 6.92
N GLN A 431 -17.09 10.13 6.60
CA GLN A 431 -17.59 10.64 5.33
C GLN A 431 -18.77 11.56 5.58
N VAL A 432 -18.74 12.70 4.92
CA VAL A 432 -19.87 13.61 4.82
C VAL A 432 -20.19 13.76 3.33
N SER A 433 -21.42 13.43 2.96
CA SER A 433 -21.89 13.58 1.57
C SER A 433 -23.02 14.58 1.52
N ASP A 434 -22.86 15.55 0.64
CA ASP A 434 -23.81 16.63 0.44
C ASP A 434 -24.34 16.63 -0.99
N LEU A 435 -25.64 16.91 -1.14
CA LEU A 435 -26.25 17.33 -2.40
C LEU A 435 -26.24 18.87 -2.43
N VAL A 436 -25.21 19.41 -3.03
CA VAL A 436 -24.83 20.83 -2.92
C VAL A 436 -25.88 21.75 -3.51
N GLY A 437 -26.37 22.69 -2.71
CA GLY A 437 -27.35 23.71 -3.09
C GLY A 437 -28.79 23.19 -3.21
N PHE A 438 -29.01 21.90 -2.97
CA PHE A 438 -30.34 21.30 -3.15
C PHE A 438 -31.41 21.87 -2.24
N GLN A 439 -31.06 22.15 -0.99
CA GLN A 439 -32.02 22.74 -0.03
C GLN A 439 -32.57 24.09 -0.51
N ASN A 440 -31.69 24.97 -0.94
CA ASN A 440 -32.12 26.29 -1.44
C ASN A 440 -32.96 26.16 -2.70
N TYR A 441 -32.57 25.25 -3.59
CA TYR A 441 -33.33 24.95 -4.80
C TYR A 441 -34.72 24.39 -4.48
N ALA A 442 -34.79 23.41 -3.60
CA ALA A 442 -36.05 22.77 -3.19
C ALA A 442 -36.97 23.75 -2.44
N ALA A 443 -36.41 24.59 -1.57
CA ALA A 443 -37.18 25.63 -0.87
C ALA A 443 -37.76 26.69 -1.85
N ALA A 444 -37.01 27.07 -2.87
CA ALA A 444 -37.51 27.97 -3.91
C ALA A 444 -38.61 27.34 -4.78
N PHE A 445 -38.54 26.00 -4.97
CA PHE A 445 -39.50 25.31 -5.84
C PHE A 445 -40.76 24.83 -5.11
N PHE A 446 -40.59 24.25 -3.90
CA PHE A 446 -41.70 23.66 -3.12
C PHE A 446 -42.17 24.53 -1.93
N GLY A 447 -41.50 25.65 -1.68
CA GLY A 447 -41.72 26.49 -0.48
C GLY A 447 -40.88 26.02 0.73
N THR A 448 -40.67 26.94 1.66
CA THR A 448 -39.89 26.74 2.88
C THR A 448 -40.64 25.80 3.85
N GLY A 449 -40.29 24.59 3.94
CA GLY A 449 -40.87 23.59 4.86
C GLY A 449 -41.10 22.23 4.25
N ALA A 450 -40.99 22.12 2.92
CA ALA A 450 -41.16 20.86 2.24
C ALA A 450 -40.02 19.87 2.49
N PHE A 451 -38.82 20.36 2.83
CA PHE A 451 -37.61 19.57 3.08
C PHE A 451 -36.87 20.06 4.31
N VAL A 452 -36.22 19.18 5.00
CA VAL A 452 -35.38 19.47 6.18
C VAL A 452 -34.15 20.27 5.77
N GLY A 453 -33.88 21.34 6.47
CA GLY A 453 -32.92 22.38 6.17
C GLY A 453 -31.45 22.01 6.10
N THR A 454 -31.07 21.08 5.21
CA THR A 454 -29.65 20.72 5.01
C THR A 454 -29.41 20.06 3.65
N ASP A 455 -28.29 20.36 3.02
CA ASP A 455 -27.79 19.67 1.83
C ASP A 455 -27.21 18.29 2.17
N ASN A 456 -26.94 18.02 3.47
CA ASN A 456 -26.34 16.78 3.90
C ASN A 456 -27.29 15.59 3.69
N ILE A 457 -26.86 14.65 2.86
CA ILE A 457 -27.62 13.43 2.55
C ILE A 457 -27.09 12.20 3.30
N PHE A 458 -25.81 12.20 3.67
CA PHE A 458 -25.19 11.09 4.36
C PHE A 458 -24.04 11.55 5.24
N THR A 459 -24.00 11.05 6.46
CA THR A 459 -22.86 11.22 7.37
C THR A 459 -22.51 9.88 7.97
N TYR A 460 -21.25 9.53 7.86
CA TYR A 460 -20.64 8.36 8.48
C TYR A 460 -19.47 8.79 9.35
N ARG A 461 -19.35 8.23 10.54
CA ARG A 461 -18.19 8.36 11.42
C ARG A 461 -17.94 7.05 12.12
N ARG A 462 -16.69 6.64 12.14
CA ARG A 462 -16.25 5.43 12.83
C ARG A 462 -15.02 5.73 13.66
N THR A 463 -15.02 5.21 14.88
CA THR A 463 -13.84 5.15 15.74
C THR A 463 -13.65 3.70 16.17
N ASP A 464 -12.47 3.15 15.89
CA ASP A 464 -12.06 1.82 16.27
C ASP A 464 -10.85 1.93 17.21
N LYS A 465 -11.03 1.51 18.47
CA LYS A 465 -9.97 1.45 19.48
C LYS A 465 -9.58 0.01 19.68
N PHE A 466 -8.39 -0.32 19.26
CA PHE A 466 -7.85 -1.65 19.25
C PHE A 466 -6.69 -1.77 20.23
N LYS A 467 -6.68 -2.85 21.00
CA LYS A 467 -5.56 -3.25 21.85
C LYS A 467 -5.20 -4.68 21.54
N ASP A 468 -3.94 -4.94 21.36
CA ASP A 468 -3.39 -6.28 21.14
C ASP A 468 -2.25 -6.51 22.13
N PHE A 469 -2.30 -7.64 22.80
CA PHE A 469 -1.21 -8.18 23.59
C PHE A 469 -0.90 -9.56 23.09
N ALA A 470 0.39 -9.86 22.86
CA ALA A 470 0.78 -11.20 22.47
C ALA A 470 2.09 -11.64 23.11
N LEU A 471 2.18 -12.93 23.36
CA LEU A 471 3.41 -13.64 23.67
C LEU A 471 3.73 -14.58 22.52
N PHE A 472 4.94 -14.57 22.03
CA PHE A 472 5.35 -15.41 20.91
C PHE A 472 6.74 -16.02 21.14
N GLY A 473 7.00 -17.10 20.46
CA GLY A 473 8.31 -17.69 20.42
C GLY A 473 8.46 -18.76 19.37
N GLU A 474 9.66 -18.95 18.95
CA GLU A 474 10.08 -20.07 18.07
C GLU A 474 11.25 -20.80 18.69
N LEU A 475 11.26 -22.12 18.60
CA LEU A 475 12.33 -22.99 19.02
C LEU A 475 12.76 -23.85 17.84
N THR A 476 14.02 -23.73 17.45
CA THR A 476 14.64 -24.60 16.45
C THR A 476 15.50 -25.64 17.16
N PHE A 477 15.23 -26.91 16.89
CA PHE A 477 16.03 -28.04 17.34
C PHE A 477 16.90 -28.52 16.18
N ASN A 478 18.20 -28.31 16.30
CA ASN A 478 19.21 -28.81 15.38
C ASN A 478 19.45 -30.29 15.65
N ILE A 479 18.69 -31.16 14.97
CA ILE A 479 18.74 -32.64 15.15
C ILE A 479 20.11 -33.17 14.74
N THR A 480 20.58 -32.66 13.59
CA THR A 480 21.96 -32.81 13.11
C THR A 480 22.45 -31.44 12.61
N ASP A 481 23.70 -31.35 12.18
CA ASP A 481 24.22 -30.11 11.57
C ASP A 481 23.50 -29.72 10.28
N ARG A 482 22.68 -30.61 9.70
CA ARG A 482 21.96 -30.40 8.43
C ARG A 482 20.44 -30.53 8.54
N LEU A 483 19.93 -31.07 9.63
CA LEU A 483 18.48 -31.28 9.80
C LEU A 483 17.97 -30.50 10.98
N HIS A 484 17.07 -29.57 10.71
CA HIS A 484 16.52 -28.65 11.70
C HIS A 484 15.00 -28.78 11.75
N LEU A 485 14.46 -28.76 12.96
CA LEU A 485 13.00 -28.73 13.20
C LEU A 485 12.67 -27.51 14.03
N THR A 486 11.82 -26.64 13.49
CA THR A 486 11.38 -25.41 14.16
C THR A 486 9.90 -25.51 14.51
N GLY A 487 9.57 -25.23 15.77
CA GLY A 487 8.20 -25.03 16.25
C GLY A 487 8.00 -23.59 16.73
N GLY A 488 6.95 -22.95 16.29
CA GLY A 488 6.58 -21.59 16.69
C GLY A 488 5.17 -21.52 17.24
N LEU A 489 4.98 -20.70 18.26
CA LEU A 489 3.67 -20.42 18.88
C LEU A 489 3.52 -18.92 19.12
N ARG A 490 2.29 -18.43 18.96
CA ARG A 490 1.86 -17.09 19.39
C ARG A 490 0.54 -17.20 20.09
N TYR A 491 0.48 -16.81 21.35
CA TYR A 491 -0.73 -16.50 22.04
C TYR A 491 -1.04 -15.01 21.85
N PHE A 492 -2.28 -14.66 21.52
CA PHE A 492 -2.72 -13.28 21.49
C PHE A 492 -4.03 -13.10 22.27
N ASP A 493 -4.21 -11.91 22.82
CA ASP A 493 -5.45 -11.41 23.43
C ASP A 493 -5.69 -10.01 22.89
N ASN A 494 -6.71 -9.85 22.09
CA ASN A 494 -7.04 -8.56 21.52
C ASN A 494 -8.46 -8.11 21.90
N THR A 495 -8.64 -6.80 21.94
CA THR A 495 -9.92 -6.16 22.20
C THR A 495 -10.11 -5.03 21.19
N SER A 496 -11.25 -5.04 20.53
CA SER A 496 -11.68 -3.94 19.66
C SER A 496 -12.95 -3.33 20.22
N ASN A 497 -12.97 -2.00 20.35
CA ASN A 497 -14.15 -1.23 20.71
C ASN A 497 -14.43 -0.28 19.54
N VAL A 498 -15.46 -0.57 18.78
CA VAL A 498 -15.86 0.20 17.61
C VAL A 498 -17.12 0.99 17.93
N THR A 499 -17.12 2.26 17.59
CA THR A 499 -18.33 3.07 17.56
C THR A 499 -18.53 3.59 16.17
N THR A 500 -19.68 3.29 15.57
CA THR A 500 -20.07 3.76 14.25
C THR A 500 -21.32 4.62 14.37
N PHE A 501 -21.27 5.79 13.75
CA PHE A 501 -22.41 6.69 13.63
C PHE A 501 -22.79 6.82 12.15
N VAL A 502 -24.06 6.59 11.83
CA VAL A 502 -24.63 6.78 10.51
C VAL A 502 -25.84 7.71 10.61
N ARG A 503 -25.88 8.66 9.72
CA ARG A 503 -27.01 9.57 9.55
C ARG A 503 -27.31 9.77 8.07
N THR A 504 -28.57 9.70 7.71
CA THR A 504 -29.07 10.05 6.37
C THR A 504 -29.79 11.39 6.49
N GLY A 505 -29.15 12.48 6.03
CA GLY A 505 -29.50 13.86 6.41
C GLY A 505 -30.78 14.40 5.84
N ALA A 506 -30.93 14.46 4.53
CA ALA A 506 -32.09 15.08 3.86
C ALA A 506 -33.43 14.41 4.19
N TYR A 507 -33.38 13.21 4.73
CA TYR A 507 -34.52 12.41 5.16
C TYR A 507 -34.54 12.12 6.66
N ASN A 508 -34.03 13.03 7.49
CA ASN A 508 -33.95 12.85 8.94
C ASN A 508 -35.28 12.49 9.60
N SER A 509 -36.39 12.95 9.03
CA SER A 509 -37.72 12.52 9.46
C SER A 509 -38.05 11.06 9.12
N ILE A 510 -37.26 10.43 8.22
CA ILE A 510 -37.52 9.10 7.68
C ILE A 510 -36.46 8.07 8.17
N ALA A 511 -35.20 8.48 8.31
CA ALA A 511 -34.11 7.53 8.51
C ALA A 511 -33.32 7.67 9.82
N GLY A 512 -33.52 8.72 10.61
CA GLY A 512 -32.91 8.88 11.92
C GLY A 512 -31.36 8.81 11.95
N SER A 513 -30.78 9.12 13.09
CA SER A 513 -29.36 8.91 13.37
C SER A 513 -29.18 7.62 14.15
N VAL A 514 -28.20 6.80 13.79
CA VAL A 514 -27.89 5.55 14.47
C VAL A 514 -26.45 5.57 14.95
N GLU A 515 -26.25 5.34 16.24
CA GLU A 515 -24.95 5.08 16.83
C GLU A 515 -24.91 3.62 17.27
N THR A 516 -23.96 2.87 16.73
CA THR A 516 -23.82 1.45 17.01
C THR A 516 -22.47 1.18 17.66
N PRO A 517 -22.45 0.92 18.98
CA PRO A 517 -21.28 0.44 19.67
C PRO A 517 -21.12 -1.07 19.44
N PHE A 518 -19.91 -1.49 19.19
CA PHE A 518 -19.53 -2.89 19.09
C PHE A 518 -18.27 -3.13 19.90
N ARG A 519 -18.24 -4.24 20.61
CA ARG A 519 -17.06 -4.70 21.33
C ARG A 519 -16.80 -6.15 21.00
N SER A 520 -15.59 -6.43 20.53
CA SER A 520 -15.10 -7.80 20.40
C SER A 520 -13.91 -8.01 21.32
N LYS A 521 -13.81 -9.22 21.82
CA LYS A 521 -12.61 -9.74 22.46
C LYS A 521 -12.32 -11.07 21.80
N ASP A 522 -11.07 -11.24 21.34
CA ASP A 522 -10.63 -12.43 20.67
C ASP A 522 -9.27 -12.87 21.21
N SER A 523 -9.11 -14.16 21.45
CA SER A 523 -7.84 -14.73 21.92
C SER A 523 -7.70 -16.13 21.38
N ASP A 524 -6.51 -16.44 20.85
CA ASP A 524 -6.23 -17.75 20.29
C ASP A 524 -4.73 -18.02 20.32
N VAL A 525 -4.36 -19.22 19.90
CA VAL A 525 -2.97 -19.65 19.74
C VAL A 525 -2.73 -20.02 18.29
N LEU A 526 -1.80 -19.31 17.64
CA LEU A 526 -1.31 -19.66 16.30
C LEU A 526 -0.07 -20.53 16.41
N PHE A 527 0.09 -21.44 15.45
CA PHE A 527 1.26 -22.27 15.39
C PHE A 527 1.96 -22.20 14.03
N LYS A 528 3.24 -22.54 14.07
CA LYS A 528 4.09 -22.79 12.90
C LYS A 528 4.94 -24.01 13.18
N VAL A 529 5.08 -24.90 12.21
CA VAL A 529 6.02 -26.02 12.23
C VAL A 529 6.78 -25.99 10.90
N ASN A 530 8.10 -26.08 11.01
CA ASN A 530 8.98 -26.13 9.86
C ASN A 530 10.00 -27.24 10.05
N ALA A 531 10.29 -27.97 9.00
CA ALA A 531 11.42 -28.89 8.90
C ALA A 531 12.29 -28.43 7.74
N SER A 532 13.59 -28.31 7.96
CA SER A 532 14.55 -27.94 6.93
C SER A 532 15.76 -28.87 6.93
N PHE A 533 16.26 -29.12 5.73
CA PHE A 533 17.40 -30.03 5.49
C PHE A 533 18.39 -29.38 4.53
N GLU A 534 19.60 -29.17 5.00
CA GLU A 534 20.73 -28.70 4.21
C GLU A 534 21.34 -29.89 3.45
N TYR A 535 21.12 -29.97 2.14
CA TYR A 535 21.65 -31.05 1.31
C TYR A 535 22.95 -30.67 0.58
N GLY A 536 23.32 -29.39 0.62
CA GLY A 536 24.57 -28.79 0.18
C GLY A 536 25.02 -27.71 1.15
N ASP A 537 26.15 -27.06 0.88
CA ASP A 537 26.68 -26.01 1.76
C ASP A 537 25.81 -24.72 1.73
N ASP A 538 25.19 -24.44 0.57
CA ASP A 538 24.28 -23.30 0.34
C ASP A 538 22.88 -23.78 -0.09
N ASP A 539 22.54 -25.06 0.04
CA ASP A 539 21.32 -25.65 -0.51
C ASP A 539 20.39 -26.16 0.59
N LEU A 540 19.16 -25.65 0.61
CA LEU A 540 18.15 -25.91 1.61
C LEU A 540 16.87 -26.48 0.99
N LEU A 541 16.40 -27.61 1.51
CA LEU A 541 15.05 -28.14 1.30
C LEU A 541 14.24 -27.88 2.57
N TYR A 542 12.99 -27.38 2.44
CA TYR A 542 12.15 -27.13 3.60
C TYR A 542 10.68 -27.49 3.37
N ALA A 543 9.98 -27.79 4.45
CA ALA A 543 8.55 -27.94 4.50
C ALA A 543 7.98 -27.15 5.69
N THR A 544 6.93 -26.36 5.45
CA THR A 544 6.33 -25.49 6.46
C THR A 544 4.82 -25.65 6.52
N VAL A 545 4.30 -25.71 7.76
CA VAL A 545 2.87 -25.47 8.04
C VAL A 545 2.80 -24.25 8.93
N SER A 546 2.04 -23.23 8.51
CA SER A 546 1.94 -21.96 9.25
C SER A 546 0.52 -21.40 9.20
N GLU A 547 0.18 -20.67 10.25
CA GLU A 547 -1.13 -20.03 10.38
C GLU A 547 -1.05 -18.51 10.38
N GLY A 548 -2.14 -17.89 9.93
CA GLY A 548 -2.36 -16.44 10.01
C GLY A 548 -3.82 -16.14 10.25
N TYR A 549 -4.11 -14.96 10.78
CA TYR A 549 -5.47 -14.53 11.06
C TYR A 549 -5.66 -13.02 10.83
N ARG A 550 -6.92 -12.62 10.65
CA ARG A 550 -7.37 -11.23 10.78
C ARG A 550 -8.51 -11.15 11.78
N ARG A 551 -8.53 -10.08 12.54
CA ARG A 551 -9.60 -9.82 13.50
C ARG A 551 -10.94 -9.56 12.81
N GLY A 552 -12.04 -9.89 13.46
CA GLY A 552 -13.39 -9.49 13.10
C GLY A 552 -13.67 -8.01 13.38
N GLY A 553 -14.87 -7.57 13.08
CA GLY A 553 -15.25 -6.17 13.28
C GLY A 553 -16.73 -5.92 13.11
N ASN A 554 -17.07 -4.64 12.97
CA ASN A 554 -18.42 -4.15 12.84
C ASN A 554 -18.57 -3.28 11.57
N ASN A 555 -19.71 -3.40 10.92
CA ASN A 555 -20.12 -2.58 9.78
C ASN A 555 -20.97 -1.39 10.24
N GLY A 556 -20.79 -0.26 9.62
CA GLY A 556 -21.54 0.96 9.94
C GLY A 556 -22.84 1.06 9.14
N VAL A 557 -23.78 0.14 9.31
CA VAL A 557 -25.05 0.17 8.63
C VAL A 557 -26.20 0.58 9.56
N PRO A 558 -27.19 1.37 9.10
CA PRO A 558 -28.37 1.65 9.87
C PRO A 558 -29.25 0.39 9.98
N ILE A 559 -29.78 0.15 11.17
CA ILE A 559 -30.71 -0.96 11.48
C ILE A 559 -32.11 -0.47 11.88
N ILE A 560 -32.32 0.82 11.80
CA ILE A 560 -33.62 1.48 12.02
C ILE A 560 -33.90 2.49 10.91
N GLY A 561 -35.15 2.85 10.73
CA GLY A 561 -35.57 3.83 9.72
C GLY A 561 -35.75 3.24 8.32
N ARG A 562 -35.93 4.12 7.33
CA ARG A 562 -36.24 3.71 5.95
C ARG A 562 -35.10 2.94 5.28
N PHE A 563 -33.85 3.21 5.65
CA PHE A 563 -32.66 2.58 5.11
C PHE A 563 -32.10 1.50 6.05
N ALA A 564 -32.97 0.96 6.92
CA ALA A 564 -32.56 -0.12 7.82
C ALA A 564 -32.19 -1.37 7.03
N ASN A 565 -31.04 -1.94 7.40
CA ASN A 565 -30.59 -3.25 6.95
C ASN A 565 -30.87 -4.29 8.04
N ASP A 566 -30.80 -5.55 7.68
CA ASP A 566 -30.88 -6.64 8.63
C ASP A 566 -29.73 -6.53 9.65
N PRO A 567 -29.98 -6.68 10.97
CA PRO A 567 -28.92 -6.69 11.98
C PRO A 567 -27.79 -7.70 11.73
N ALA A 568 -28.02 -8.75 10.95
CA ALA A 568 -27.00 -9.70 10.54
C ALA A 568 -25.85 -9.08 9.71
N PHE A 569 -26.07 -7.90 9.11
CA PHE A 569 -25.04 -7.14 8.43
C PHE A 569 -24.16 -6.31 9.39
N LEU A 570 -24.47 -6.25 10.69
CA LEU A 570 -23.70 -5.40 11.61
C LEU A 570 -22.30 -5.90 11.88
N ASN A 571 -22.10 -7.21 11.95
CA ASN A 571 -20.86 -7.80 12.43
C ASN A 571 -20.27 -8.77 11.41
N TYR A 572 -18.95 -8.84 11.39
CA TYR A 572 -18.23 -9.89 10.68
C TYR A 572 -17.20 -10.56 11.61
N GLN A 573 -16.96 -11.85 11.38
CA GLN A 573 -16.11 -12.68 12.22
C GLN A 573 -14.63 -12.56 11.81
N PRO A 574 -13.68 -12.94 12.68
CA PRO A 574 -12.30 -13.20 12.31
C PRO A 574 -12.20 -14.20 11.16
N ASP A 575 -11.18 -14.09 10.34
CA ASP A 575 -10.83 -15.11 9.34
C ASP A 575 -9.42 -15.64 9.59
N SER A 576 -9.17 -16.85 9.10
CA SER A 576 -7.89 -17.51 9.30
C SER A 576 -7.45 -18.29 8.08
N VAL A 577 -6.12 -18.45 7.95
CA VAL A 577 -5.50 -19.25 6.91
C VAL A 577 -4.56 -20.28 7.52
N THR A 578 -4.50 -21.46 6.89
CA THR A 578 -3.47 -22.46 7.13
C THR A 578 -2.74 -22.71 5.82
N ASN A 579 -1.42 -22.50 5.81
CA ASN A 579 -0.54 -22.69 4.67
C ASN A 579 0.24 -24.01 4.82
N TYR A 580 0.32 -24.75 3.73
CA TYR A 580 1.20 -25.89 3.55
C TYR A 580 2.18 -25.57 2.42
N GLU A 581 3.47 -25.55 2.72
CA GLU A 581 4.49 -25.12 1.77
C GLU A 581 5.63 -26.12 1.74
N LEU A 582 6.12 -26.39 0.53
CA LEU A 582 7.34 -27.16 0.27
C LEU A 582 8.22 -26.33 -0.64
N GLY A 583 9.47 -26.13 -0.30
CA GLY A 583 10.38 -25.36 -1.12
C GLY A 583 11.81 -25.83 -1.08
N VAL A 584 12.54 -25.38 -2.07
CA VAL A 584 13.97 -25.63 -2.24
C VAL A 584 14.64 -24.34 -2.69
N LYS A 585 15.74 -24.01 -2.07
CA LYS A 585 16.57 -22.85 -2.44
C LYS A 585 18.04 -23.17 -2.30
N GLY A 586 18.85 -22.39 -2.97
CA GLY A 586 20.29 -22.61 -2.88
C GLY A 586 21.09 -21.85 -3.91
N ARG A 587 22.33 -22.29 -4.12
CA ARG A 587 23.28 -21.70 -5.04
C ARG A 587 23.97 -22.77 -5.86
N ILE A 588 23.87 -22.63 -7.20
CA ILE A 588 24.50 -23.52 -8.16
C ILE A 588 25.30 -22.74 -9.22
N PHE A 589 26.17 -23.41 -9.97
CA PHE A 589 26.87 -22.88 -11.16
C PHE A 589 27.42 -21.45 -10.98
N ASN A 590 28.55 -21.31 -10.27
CA ASN A 590 29.24 -20.02 -10.10
C ASN A 590 28.37 -18.89 -9.47
N GLY A 591 27.54 -19.25 -8.49
CA GLY A 591 26.79 -18.25 -7.71
C GLY A 591 25.36 -17.96 -8.20
N MET A 592 24.81 -18.71 -9.16
CA MET A 592 23.40 -18.60 -9.51
C MET A 592 22.54 -19.05 -8.32
N GLN A 593 21.76 -18.16 -7.76
CA GLN A 593 20.80 -18.44 -6.70
C GLN A 593 19.47 -18.89 -7.30
N TYR A 594 18.81 -19.84 -6.65
CA TYR A 594 17.47 -20.30 -6.98
C TYR A 594 16.60 -20.41 -5.74
N ASP A 595 15.30 -20.14 -5.90
CA ASP A 595 14.27 -20.35 -4.89
C ASP A 595 13.00 -20.83 -5.59
N PHE A 596 12.56 -22.05 -5.26
CA PHE A 596 11.34 -22.64 -5.79
C PHE A 596 10.44 -23.07 -4.64
N SER A 597 9.17 -22.71 -4.68
CA SER A 597 8.18 -23.14 -3.68
C SER A 597 6.86 -23.55 -4.30
N LEU A 598 6.23 -24.54 -3.68
CA LEU A 598 4.87 -24.97 -3.92
C LEU A 598 4.08 -24.70 -2.65
N TYR A 599 2.89 -24.16 -2.76
CA TYR A 599 2.05 -23.88 -1.62
C TYR A 599 0.58 -24.21 -1.85
N ASN A 600 -0.12 -24.52 -0.76
CA ASN A 600 -1.57 -24.58 -0.67
C ASN A 600 -2.01 -23.88 0.62
N ILE A 601 -2.85 -22.86 0.47
CA ILE A 601 -3.42 -22.09 1.57
C ILE A 601 -4.93 -22.34 1.61
N ASP A 602 -5.38 -22.89 2.71
CA ASP A 602 -6.80 -23.02 3.02
C ASP A 602 -7.25 -21.81 3.84
N TRP A 603 -8.25 -21.08 3.34
CA TRP A 603 -8.77 -19.86 3.95
C TRP A 603 -10.18 -20.11 4.48
N ARG A 604 -10.36 -19.90 5.77
CA ARG A 604 -11.65 -20.07 6.48
C ARG A 604 -12.25 -18.72 6.75
N ASP A 605 -13.56 -18.63 6.57
CA ASP A 605 -14.38 -17.44 6.85
C ASP A 605 -13.84 -16.17 6.19
N PRO A 606 -13.34 -16.19 4.92
CA PRO A 606 -12.68 -15.05 4.31
C PRO A 606 -13.55 -13.80 4.37
N GLN A 607 -13.00 -12.74 4.93
CA GLN A 607 -13.64 -11.43 4.96
C GLN A 607 -13.60 -10.80 3.58
N PHE A 608 -14.73 -10.42 3.02
CA PHE A 608 -14.82 -9.75 1.72
C PHE A 608 -15.70 -8.50 1.80
N ASN A 609 -15.37 -7.50 1.00
CA ASN A 609 -16.12 -6.26 0.92
C ASN A 609 -17.26 -6.41 -0.11
N THR A 610 -18.44 -5.90 0.25
CA THR A 610 -19.62 -5.87 -0.61
C THR A 610 -20.50 -4.69 -0.22
N SER A 611 -21.69 -4.60 -0.81
CA SER A 611 -22.69 -3.59 -0.48
C SER A 611 -23.89 -4.21 0.22
N ALA A 612 -24.37 -3.56 1.29
CA ALA A 612 -25.63 -3.93 1.91
C ALA A 612 -26.81 -3.66 0.97
N PRO A 613 -27.87 -4.49 0.99
CA PRO A 613 -28.97 -4.43 0.03
C PRO A 613 -29.76 -3.12 0.08
N VAL A 614 -29.87 -2.52 1.27
CA VAL A 614 -30.61 -1.27 1.46
C VAL A 614 -29.64 -0.11 1.60
N GLY A 615 -29.73 0.87 0.69
CA GLY A 615 -28.92 2.09 0.72
C GLY A 615 -27.48 1.90 0.26
N SER A 616 -27.12 0.71 -0.25
CA SER A 616 -25.80 0.39 -0.82
C SER A 616 -24.63 0.76 0.10
N TYR A 617 -24.79 0.60 1.40
CA TYR A 617 -23.71 0.79 2.38
C TYR A 617 -22.62 -0.27 2.20
N PHE A 618 -21.37 0.16 2.23
CA PHE A 618 -20.27 -0.79 2.19
C PHE A 618 -20.19 -1.59 3.47
N VAL A 619 -20.08 -2.89 3.33
CA VAL A 619 -20.01 -3.85 4.42
C VAL A 619 -18.93 -4.89 4.17
N VAL A 620 -18.39 -5.42 5.23
CA VAL A 620 -17.58 -6.63 5.24
C VAL A 620 -18.47 -7.79 5.64
N LEU A 621 -18.44 -8.85 4.86
CA LEU A 621 -19.09 -10.12 5.19
C LEU A 621 -18.04 -11.24 5.24
N ASN A 622 -18.42 -12.38 5.81
CA ASN A 622 -17.60 -13.58 5.75
C ASN A 622 -18.14 -14.50 4.66
N GLY A 623 -17.23 -14.97 3.79
CA GLY A 623 -17.45 -16.13 2.98
C GLY A 623 -17.27 -17.40 3.81
N ASP A 624 -17.54 -18.57 3.23
CA ASP A 624 -17.39 -19.82 3.93
C ASP A 624 -15.94 -20.34 3.82
N ARG A 625 -15.50 -20.70 2.60
CA ARG A 625 -14.13 -21.16 2.35
C ARG A 625 -13.57 -20.68 1.02
N ALA A 626 -12.31 -20.26 1.03
CA ALA A 626 -11.52 -20.04 -0.17
C ALA A 626 -10.21 -20.86 -0.10
N ARG A 627 -9.57 -21.02 -1.23
CA ARG A 627 -8.27 -21.67 -1.34
C ARG A 627 -7.42 -20.95 -2.36
N THR A 628 -6.16 -20.80 -2.05
CA THR A 628 -5.15 -20.40 -3.01
C THR A 628 -4.00 -21.42 -3.02
N ARG A 629 -3.59 -21.83 -4.22
CA ARG A 629 -2.45 -22.74 -4.41
C ARG A 629 -1.61 -22.22 -5.56
N GLY A 630 -0.34 -22.52 -5.51
CA GLY A 630 0.52 -22.04 -6.55
C GLY A 630 1.95 -22.56 -6.49
N LEU A 631 2.70 -22.03 -7.44
CA LEU A 631 4.13 -22.23 -7.58
C LEU A 631 4.79 -20.86 -7.70
N GLU A 632 5.87 -20.67 -6.97
CA GLU A 632 6.74 -19.51 -7.10
C GLU A 632 8.15 -19.98 -7.44
N ALA A 633 8.79 -19.31 -8.37
CA ALA A 633 10.14 -19.60 -8.84
C ALA A 633 10.91 -18.30 -8.99
N GLN A 634 12.12 -18.26 -8.47
CA GLN A 634 13.02 -17.14 -8.63
C GLN A 634 14.43 -17.66 -8.91
N ILE A 635 15.10 -17.06 -9.89
CA ILE A 635 16.48 -17.33 -10.26
C ILE A 635 17.19 -15.99 -10.43
N SER A 636 18.35 -15.85 -9.78
CA SER A 636 19.18 -14.66 -9.92
C SER A 636 20.66 -15.03 -9.93
N GLY A 637 21.49 -14.17 -10.50
CA GLY A 637 22.91 -14.45 -10.54
C GLY A 637 23.68 -13.52 -11.46
N ARG A 638 24.93 -13.89 -11.72
CA ARG A 638 25.83 -13.18 -12.65
C ARG A 638 26.43 -14.14 -13.66
N VAL A 639 26.58 -13.68 -14.88
CA VAL A 639 27.33 -14.35 -15.92
C VAL A 639 28.59 -13.53 -16.22
N GLY A 640 29.71 -14.02 -15.74
CA GLY A 640 30.94 -13.26 -15.71
C GLY A 640 30.81 -11.97 -14.86
N PRO A 641 31.75 -11.04 -14.97
CA PRO A 641 31.76 -9.83 -14.14
C PRO A 641 30.72 -8.79 -14.55
N ASN A 642 30.16 -8.90 -15.76
CA ASN A 642 29.45 -7.78 -16.38
C ASN A 642 27.93 -7.94 -16.46
N LEU A 643 27.40 -9.17 -16.49
CA LEU A 643 25.96 -9.42 -16.66
C LEU A 643 25.32 -9.90 -15.35
N GLY A 644 24.51 -9.08 -14.73
CA GLY A 644 23.60 -9.47 -13.67
C GLY A 644 22.21 -9.78 -14.22
N TYR A 645 21.47 -10.72 -13.58
CA TYR A 645 20.11 -11.06 -13.96
C TYR A 645 19.28 -11.55 -12.79
N ALA A 646 17.97 -11.29 -12.83
CA ALA A 646 16.96 -11.86 -11.95
C ALA A 646 15.71 -12.18 -12.76
N LEU A 647 15.19 -13.39 -12.60
CA LEU A 647 13.99 -13.90 -13.25
C LEU A 647 13.04 -14.40 -12.17
N GLY A 648 11.78 -14.02 -12.26
CA GLY A 648 10.75 -14.45 -11.34
C GLY A 648 9.50 -14.94 -12.08
N TYR A 649 8.90 -16.01 -11.57
CA TYR A 649 7.63 -16.53 -12.06
C TYR A 649 6.73 -16.92 -10.91
N ALA A 650 5.43 -16.59 -11.01
CA ALA A 650 4.41 -17.08 -10.11
C ALA A 650 3.21 -17.62 -10.88
N TYR A 651 2.73 -18.77 -10.45
CA TYR A 651 1.41 -19.30 -10.78
C TYR A 651 0.54 -19.25 -9.53
N VAL A 652 -0.66 -18.68 -9.64
CA VAL A 652 -1.60 -18.51 -8.52
C VAL A 652 -3.00 -18.94 -8.96
N ASP A 653 -3.54 -19.96 -8.30
CA ASP A 653 -4.93 -20.40 -8.48
C ASP A 653 -5.71 -20.12 -7.19
N ALA A 654 -6.34 -18.93 -7.15
CA ALA A 654 -7.09 -18.42 -6.00
C ALA A 654 -8.59 -18.38 -6.31
N GLN A 655 -9.41 -19.13 -5.53
CA GLN A 655 -10.83 -19.29 -5.81
C GLN A 655 -11.64 -19.62 -4.57
N ALA A 656 -12.94 -19.26 -4.58
CA ALA A 656 -13.93 -19.74 -3.62
C ALA A 656 -14.05 -21.27 -3.70
N ARG A 657 -14.15 -21.93 -2.55
CA ARG A 657 -14.35 -23.40 -2.46
C ARG A 657 -15.75 -23.78 -2.08
N GLN A 658 -16.45 -22.88 -1.43
CA GLN A 658 -17.87 -22.99 -1.08
C GLN A 658 -18.59 -21.74 -1.56
N SER A 659 -19.92 -21.76 -1.59
CA SER A 659 -20.70 -20.58 -1.94
C SER A 659 -20.55 -19.52 -0.83
N PHE A 660 -20.31 -18.27 -1.23
CA PHE A 660 -20.43 -17.13 -0.32
C PHE A 660 -21.87 -16.63 -0.41
N ILE A 661 -22.55 -16.58 0.72
CA ILE A 661 -23.97 -16.26 0.79
C ILE A 661 -24.13 -15.10 1.78
N ASP A 662 -24.86 -14.07 1.35
CA ASP A 662 -25.15 -12.94 2.24
C ASP A 662 -26.21 -13.31 3.29
N PRO A 663 -26.42 -12.49 4.33
CA PRO A 663 -27.43 -12.76 5.37
C PRO A 663 -28.88 -12.88 4.87
N LEU A 664 -29.17 -12.44 3.63
CA LEU A 664 -30.48 -12.56 3.00
C LEU A 664 -30.62 -13.81 2.14
N GLY A 665 -29.56 -14.60 2.01
CA GLY A 665 -29.57 -15.82 1.19
C GLY A 665 -29.14 -15.59 -0.27
N ASN A 666 -28.65 -14.40 -0.65
CA ASN A 666 -28.16 -14.15 -1.99
C ASN A 666 -26.75 -14.75 -2.16
N VAL A 667 -26.56 -15.43 -3.27
CA VAL A 667 -25.26 -16.04 -3.58
C VAL A 667 -24.32 -14.97 -4.19
N ILE A 668 -23.24 -14.65 -3.48
CA ILE A 668 -22.21 -13.70 -3.90
C ILE A 668 -21.10 -14.40 -4.71
N ALA A 669 -20.79 -15.63 -4.38
CA ALA A 669 -19.83 -16.43 -5.13
C ALA A 669 -20.23 -17.91 -5.09
N THR A 670 -19.85 -18.63 -6.13
CA THR A 670 -20.01 -20.09 -6.21
C THR A 670 -18.65 -20.79 -6.14
N PRO A 671 -18.61 -22.10 -5.82
CA PRO A 671 -17.37 -22.86 -5.88
C PRO A 671 -16.68 -22.72 -7.25
N GLY A 672 -15.41 -22.33 -7.24
CA GLY A 672 -14.63 -22.06 -8.46
C GLY A 672 -14.60 -20.58 -8.89
N SER A 673 -15.41 -19.70 -8.30
CA SER A 673 -15.29 -18.25 -8.54
C SER A 673 -13.87 -17.77 -8.20
N PRO A 674 -13.13 -17.13 -9.14
CA PRO A 674 -11.80 -16.63 -8.90
C PRO A 674 -11.84 -15.43 -7.93
N LEU A 675 -10.84 -15.32 -7.09
CA LEU A 675 -10.69 -14.15 -6.22
C LEU A 675 -10.30 -12.91 -7.06
N PRO A 676 -10.85 -11.72 -6.72
CA PRO A 676 -10.71 -10.52 -7.54
C PRO A 676 -9.27 -10.02 -7.66
N GLY A 677 -8.91 -9.53 -8.84
CA GLY A 677 -7.65 -8.84 -9.11
C GLY A 677 -6.41 -9.75 -9.05
N ILE A 678 -6.56 -11.07 -9.08
CA ILE A 678 -5.47 -12.03 -9.00
C ILE A 678 -5.14 -12.59 -10.38
N PRO A 679 -3.95 -12.28 -10.95
CA PRO A 679 -3.50 -12.91 -12.18
C PRO A 679 -3.05 -14.35 -11.92
N LYS A 680 -3.43 -15.28 -12.80
CA LYS A 680 -2.97 -16.67 -12.70
C LYS A 680 -1.47 -16.83 -12.98
N HIS A 681 -0.91 -15.98 -13.81
CA HIS A 681 0.50 -15.99 -14.18
C HIS A 681 1.08 -14.59 -14.05
N ALA A 682 2.22 -14.48 -13.39
CA ALA A 682 3.02 -13.27 -13.33
C ALA A 682 4.50 -13.62 -13.59
N VAL A 683 5.18 -12.78 -14.36
CA VAL A 683 6.60 -12.92 -14.68
C VAL A 683 7.29 -11.59 -14.41
N SER A 684 8.44 -11.64 -13.76
CA SER A 684 9.35 -10.50 -13.61
C SER A 684 10.71 -10.83 -14.21
N VAL A 685 11.33 -9.83 -14.81
CA VAL A 685 12.66 -9.93 -15.43
C VAL A 685 13.43 -8.67 -15.05
N ALA A 686 14.66 -8.83 -14.59
CA ALA A 686 15.61 -7.75 -14.47
C ALA A 686 16.97 -8.22 -14.98
N ALA A 687 17.64 -7.40 -15.76
CA ALA A 687 19.02 -7.67 -16.17
C ALA A 687 19.78 -6.36 -16.32
N ASP A 688 21.05 -6.37 -15.95
CA ASP A 688 21.97 -5.28 -16.16
C ASP A 688 23.27 -5.76 -16.76
N TYR A 689 23.82 -4.95 -17.66
CA TYR A 689 25.09 -5.20 -18.30
C TYR A 689 26.03 -4.00 -18.12
N THR A 690 27.14 -4.23 -17.43
CA THR A 690 28.14 -3.20 -17.14
C THR A 690 29.26 -3.24 -18.16
N VAL A 691 29.50 -2.14 -18.84
CA VAL A 691 30.61 -1.93 -19.78
C VAL A 691 31.61 -0.97 -19.15
N PRO A 692 32.78 -1.43 -18.72
CA PRO A 692 33.86 -0.53 -18.29
C PRO A 692 34.38 0.27 -19.48
N ILE A 693 34.33 1.59 -19.38
CA ILE A 693 34.88 2.50 -20.41
C ILE A 693 36.35 2.76 -20.12
N ASN A 694 36.67 2.95 -18.87
CA ASN A 694 38.04 3.06 -18.34
C ASN A 694 38.04 2.76 -16.83
N ASP A 695 39.16 2.86 -16.16
CA ASP A 695 39.33 2.54 -14.72
C ASP A 695 38.44 3.33 -13.77
N LYS A 696 37.79 4.41 -14.23
CA LYS A 696 36.96 5.29 -13.40
C LYS A 696 35.54 5.44 -13.90
N LEU A 697 35.24 4.97 -15.09
CA LEU A 697 33.98 5.24 -15.77
C LEU A 697 33.41 3.96 -16.36
N SER A 698 32.15 3.67 -16.03
CA SER A 698 31.40 2.54 -16.56
C SER A 698 30.04 2.99 -17.13
N SER A 699 29.57 2.29 -18.13
CA SER A 699 28.20 2.40 -18.62
C SER A 699 27.43 1.14 -18.23
N ILE A 700 26.26 1.32 -17.59
CA ILE A 700 25.39 0.23 -17.15
C ILE A 700 24.10 0.30 -17.96
N PHE A 701 23.78 -0.77 -18.65
CA PHE A 701 22.53 -0.93 -19.40
C PHE A 701 21.63 -1.86 -18.62
N ARG A 702 20.43 -1.40 -18.27
CA ARG A 702 19.47 -2.17 -17.48
C ARG A 702 18.14 -2.29 -18.23
N ILE A 703 17.54 -3.46 -18.13
CA ILE A 703 16.18 -3.77 -18.56
C ILE A 703 15.41 -4.35 -17.37
N ASP A 704 14.21 -3.84 -17.14
CA ASP A 704 13.25 -4.40 -16.22
C ASP A 704 11.97 -4.72 -16.98
N GLY A 705 11.38 -5.89 -16.75
CA GLY A 705 10.18 -6.35 -17.43
C GLY A 705 9.23 -7.02 -16.47
N PHE A 706 7.94 -6.77 -16.67
CA PHE A 706 6.86 -7.40 -15.95
C PHE A 706 5.75 -7.83 -16.90
N TYR A 707 5.19 -9.01 -16.66
CA TYR A 707 3.99 -9.51 -17.33
C TYR A 707 3.01 -10.06 -16.30
N GLN A 708 1.71 -9.80 -16.47
CA GLN A 708 0.65 -10.51 -15.79
C GLN A 708 -0.46 -10.98 -16.75
N SER A 709 -1.06 -12.11 -16.43
CA SER A 709 -2.25 -12.61 -17.12
C SER A 709 -3.49 -11.80 -16.76
N SER A 710 -4.59 -12.05 -17.46
CA SER A 710 -5.89 -11.40 -17.20
C SER A 710 -6.40 -11.64 -15.77
N THR A 711 -7.14 -10.65 -15.25
CA THR A 711 -7.74 -10.67 -13.90
C THR A 711 -9.24 -10.39 -13.98
N GLN A 712 -9.97 -10.74 -12.92
CA GLN A 712 -11.39 -10.44 -12.74
C GLN A 712 -11.53 -9.32 -11.69
N ASN A 713 -12.47 -8.37 -11.87
CA ASN A 713 -12.61 -7.24 -10.94
C ASN A 713 -13.42 -7.55 -9.68
N VAL A 714 -14.41 -8.41 -9.77
CA VAL A 714 -15.38 -8.73 -8.69
C VAL A 714 -15.48 -10.22 -8.47
N LEU A 715 -15.93 -10.59 -7.27
CA LEU A 715 -16.13 -11.97 -6.87
C LEU A 715 -17.36 -12.61 -7.56
N ASP A 716 -18.47 -11.86 -7.62
CA ASP A 716 -19.69 -12.28 -8.33
C ASP A 716 -19.58 -11.95 -9.81
N GLN A 717 -19.35 -12.96 -10.63
CA GLN A 717 -19.22 -12.79 -12.08
C GLN A 717 -20.57 -12.65 -12.81
N THR A 718 -21.68 -12.77 -12.12
CA THR A 718 -23.03 -12.69 -12.71
C THR A 718 -23.57 -11.26 -12.70
N VAL A 719 -22.99 -10.38 -11.92
CA VAL A 719 -23.41 -8.98 -11.83
C VAL A 719 -23.04 -8.18 -13.09
N SER A 720 -23.81 -7.14 -13.36
CA SER A 720 -23.66 -6.30 -14.57
C SER A 720 -22.33 -5.58 -14.66
N ASP A 721 -21.67 -5.34 -13.54
CA ASP A 721 -20.38 -4.67 -13.42
C ASP A 721 -19.17 -5.61 -13.40
N SER A 722 -19.41 -6.92 -13.54
CA SER A 722 -18.34 -7.92 -13.71
C SER A 722 -17.55 -7.63 -14.98
N ARG A 723 -16.23 -7.49 -14.84
CA ARG A 723 -15.29 -7.21 -15.93
C ARG A 723 -14.06 -8.07 -15.81
N LYS A 724 -13.60 -8.57 -16.96
CA LYS A 724 -12.31 -9.21 -17.10
C LYS A 724 -11.32 -8.23 -17.73
N PHE A 725 -10.25 -7.92 -17.01
CA PHE A 725 -9.15 -7.11 -17.54
C PHE A 725 -8.16 -7.99 -18.30
N GLY A 726 -7.67 -7.48 -19.43
CA GLY A 726 -6.70 -8.19 -20.27
C GLY A 726 -5.36 -8.38 -19.58
N SER A 727 -4.55 -9.30 -20.14
CA SER A 727 -3.14 -9.40 -19.79
C SER A 727 -2.37 -8.19 -20.29
N PHE A 728 -1.30 -7.82 -19.59
CA PHE A 728 -0.40 -6.76 -20.04
C PHE A 728 1.05 -7.03 -19.62
N SER A 729 1.97 -6.30 -20.24
CA SER A 729 3.36 -6.25 -19.83
C SER A 729 3.86 -4.81 -19.81
N VAL A 730 4.81 -4.53 -18.93
CA VAL A 730 5.52 -3.26 -18.81
C VAL A 730 7.01 -3.54 -18.94
N TRP A 731 7.71 -2.74 -19.74
CA TRP A 731 9.14 -2.89 -19.94
C TRP A 731 9.82 -1.53 -19.79
N ASP A 732 10.89 -1.51 -19.02
CA ASP A 732 11.68 -0.33 -18.70
C ASP A 732 13.11 -0.50 -19.18
N LEU A 733 13.71 0.58 -19.65
CA LEU A 733 15.11 0.64 -20.06
C LEU A 733 15.81 1.78 -19.33
N THR A 734 16.97 1.49 -18.76
CA THR A 734 17.81 2.49 -18.09
C THR A 734 19.24 2.35 -18.60
N THR A 735 19.88 3.47 -18.91
CA THR A 735 21.31 3.55 -19.22
C THR A 735 21.95 4.52 -18.25
N THR A 736 22.90 4.04 -17.46
CA THR A 736 23.60 4.83 -16.44
C THR A 736 25.07 4.96 -16.80
N LEU A 737 25.57 6.19 -16.86
CA LEU A 737 27.00 6.49 -16.87
C LEU A 737 27.43 6.76 -15.44
N ALA A 738 28.28 5.90 -14.88
CA ALA A 738 28.70 5.95 -13.49
C ALA A 738 30.20 6.14 -13.34
N SER A 739 30.58 7.00 -12.43
CA SER A 739 31.93 7.19 -11.92
C SER A 739 31.86 7.14 -10.39
N GLY A 740 32.94 6.83 -9.69
CA GLY A 740 32.93 6.59 -8.24
C GLY A 740 32.12 7.58 -7.38
N GLN A 741 32.03 8.85 -7.77
CA GLN A 741 31.33 9.89 -7.02
C GLN A 741 30.02 10.36 -7.66
N TRP A 742 29.82 10.16 -8.95
CA TRP A 742 28.63 10.64 -9.65
C TRP A 742 28.08 9.61 -10.62
N SER A 743 26.80 9.67 -10.86
CA SER A 743 26.14 8.94 -11.93
C SER A 743 25.11 9.82 -12.63
N VAL A 744 24.91 9.53 -13.92
CA VAL A 744 23.85 10.12 -14.74
C VAL A 744 23.13 8.99 -15.44
N SER A 745 21.81 8.92 -15.28
CA SER A 745 20.95 7.90 -15.88
C SER A 745 19.99 8.54 -16.86
N LEU A 746 19.86 7.94 -18.02
CA LEU A 746 18.73 8.15 -18.93
C LEU A 746 17.82 6.93 -18.85
N PHE A 747 16.53 7.15 -18.69
CA PHE A 747 15.59 6.04 -18.55
C PHE A 747 14.30 6.27 -19.32
N VAL A 748 13.71 5.16 -19.75
CA VAL A 748 12.39 5.11 -20.37
C VAL A 748 11.60 4.03 -19.64
N LYS A 749 10.59 4.44 -18.90
CA LYS A 749 9.61 3.55 -18.27
C LYS A 749 8.49 3.25 -19.26
N ASN A 750 7.97 2.02 -19.21
CA ASN A 750 6.89 1.57 -20.07
C ASN A 750 7.19 1.87 -21.56
N VAL A 751 8.31 1.38 -22.06
CA VAL A 751 8.85 1.66 -23.41
C VAL A 751 7.82 1.45 -24.51
N PHE A 752 7.01 0.39 -24.39
CA PHE A 752 5.97 0.05 -25.36
C PHE A 752 4.67 0.83 -25.17
N ASP A 753 4.61 1.69 -24.13
CA ASP A 753 3.44 2.49 -23.81
C ASP A 753 2.17 1.65 -23.61
N ASN A 754 2.32 0.51 -22.96
CA ASN A 754 1.23 -0.43 -22.76
C ASN A 754 0.32 0.04 -21.63
N LYS A 755 -0.99 0.13 -21.91
CA LYS A 755 -2.01 0.50 -20.94
C LYS A 755 -2.42 -0.73 -20.14
N GLY A 756 -1.70 -1.03 -19.06
CA GLY A 756 -2.08 -2.08 -18.13
C GLY A 756 -3.24 -1.65 -17.25
N VAL A 757 -4.36 -2.35 -17.31
CA VAL A 757 -5.50 -2.13 -16.42
C VAL A 757 -5.38 -3.05 -15.22
N THR A 758 -5.20 -2.47 -14.03
CA THR A 758 -5.02 -3.22 -12.77
C THR A 758 -6.32 -3.35 -11.98
N GLY A 759 -7.32 -2.54 -12.27
CA GLY A 759 -8.63 -2.52 -11.65
C GLY A 759 -9.53 -1.45 -12.26
N ALA A 760 -10.75 -1.35 -11.80
CA ALA A 760 -11.68 -0.29 -12.23
C ALA A 760 -12.81 -0.10 -11.21
N PHE A 761 -13.36 1.10 -11.19
CA PHE A 761 -14.71 1.35 -10.68
C PHE A 761 -15.71 1.03 -11.79
N THR A 762 -16.51 0.00 -11.64
CA THR A 762 -17.40 -0.52 -12.69
C THR A 762 -18.86 -0.63 -12.27
N GLY A 763 -19.20 -0.32 -11.02
CA GLY A 763 -20.56 -0.45 -10.49
C GLY A 763 -21.61 0.21 -11.39
N ASP A 764 -22.85 -0.22 -11.32
CA ASP A 764 -23.99 0.31 -12.11
C ASP A 764 -24.10 1.85 -12.02
N ALA A 765 -23.60 2.39 -10.90
CA ALA A 765 -23.46 3.82 -10.70
C ALA A 765 -22.43 4.50 -11.62
N PHE A 766 -21.52 3.74 -12.20
CA PHE A 766 -20.41 4.23 -13.03
C PHE A 766 -20.34 3.53 -14.40
N GLY A 767 -21.37 2.78 -14.77
CA GLY A 767 -21.44 2.02 -16.01
C GLY A 767 -22.24 2.68 -17.11
N PRO A 768 -22.28 2.10 -18.30
CA PRO A 768 -23.05 2.64 -19.45
C PRO A 768 -24.56 2.70 -19.20
N ASN A 769 -25.05 2.01 -18.17
CA ASN A 769 -26.45 2.02 -17.73
C ASN A 769 -26.75 3.04 -16.63
N ALA A 770 -25.73 3.65 -16.03
CA ALA A 770 -25.97 4.82 -15.21
C ALA A 770 -26.76 5.81 -16.06
N VAL A 771 -27.58 6.61 -15.44
CA VAL A 771 -28.46 7.58 -16.10
C VAL A 771 -27.61 8.51 -16.96
N ALA A 772 -27.00 7.95 -18.01
CA ALA A 772 -26.04 8.59 -18.91
C ALA A 772 -26.62 9.85 -19.55
N GLN A 773 -27.94 9.92 -19.62
CA GLN A 773 -28.67 11.10 -20.01
C GLN A 773 -28.50 12.30 -19.06
N PHE A 774 -28.04 12.06 -17.81
CA PHE A 774 -27.78 13.10 -16.83
C PHE A 774 -26.32 13.33 -16.49
N TYR A 775 -25.49 12.29 -16.53
CA TYR A 775 -24.15 12.37 -15.93
C TYR A 775 -23.15 11.54 -16.68
N GLY A 776 -22.73 11.75 -17.79
CA GLY A 776 -21.68 10.98 -18.47
C GLY A 776 -20.88 10.14 -17.49
N SER A 777 -21.48 9.10 -17.01
CA SER A 777 -20.88 8.26 -16.06
C SER A 777 -20.06 7.23 -16.63
N ASN A 778 -19.05 6.92 -15.97
CA ASN A 778 -18.35 5.89 -16.61
C ASN A 778 -17.46 5.10 -15.72
N ALA A 779 -17.30 3.83 -16.05
CA ALA A 779 -16.28 3.00 -15.49
C ALA A 779 -14.95 3.75 -15.58
N ARG A 780 -14.29 3.93 -14.43
CA ARG A 780 -12.99 4.54 -14.32
C ARG A 780 -11.96 3.43 -14.12
N THR A 781 -10.95 3.40 -14.97
CA THR A 781 -9.92 2.35 -14.93
C THR A 781 -8.70 2.78 -14.17
N PHE A 782 -8.11 1.86 -13.42
CA PHE A 782 -6.80 2.02 -12.78
C PHE A 782 -5.75 1.55 -13.76
N ILE A 783 -4.91 2.46 -14.22
CA ILE A 783 -3.94 2.19 -15.27
C ILE A 783 -2.52 2.30 -14.75
N THR A 784 -1.64 1.48 -15.34
CA THR A 784 -0.19 1.66 -15.20
C THR A 784 0.22 3.04 -15.71
N LEU A 785 1.31 3.58 -15.17
CA LEU A 785 1.85 4.83 -15.65
C LEU A 785 2.18 4.71 -17.15
N PRO A 786 1.77 5.67 -18.00
CA PRO A 786 2.15 5.70 -19.42
C PRO A 786 3.66 5.84 -19.59
N ARG A 787 4.14 5.71 -20.85
CA ARG A 787 5.55 5.88 -21.14
C ARG A 787 6.10 7.16 -20.53
N THR A 788 7.15 7.00 -19.71
CA THR A 788 7.82 8.08 -19.01
C THR A 788 9.28 8.11 -19.39
N ILE A 789 9.75 9.24 -19.90
CA ILE A 789 11.15 9.46 -20.25
C ILE A 789 11.76 10.36 -19.17
N GLY A 790 12.94 10.01 -18.68
CA GLY A 790 13.57 10.81 -17.64
C GLY A 790 15.09 10.80 -17.70
N ILE A 791 15.63 11.78 -17.01
CA ILE A 791 17.06 11.90 -16.69
C ILE A 791 17.20 12.03 -15.18
N ALA A 792 18.13 11.29 -14.60
CA ALA A 792 18.48 11.38 -13.20
C ALA A 792 19.99 11.60 -13.05
N GLY A 793 20.36 12.34 -12.01
CA GLY A 793 21.75 12.56 -11.65
C GLY A 793 21.94 12.39 -10.15
N GLN A 794 23.10 11.88 -9.76
CA GLN A 794 23.48 11.68 -8.37
C GLN A 794 24.93 12.04 -8.15
N PHE A 795 25.21 12.62 -7.00
CA PHE A 795 26.56 12.86 -6.50
C PHE A 795 26.67 12.35 -5.06
N SER A 796 27.74 11.60 -4.78
CA SER A 796 28.03 11.04 -3.46
C SER A 796 29.44 11.37 -3.01
N PHE A 797 29.68 11.58 -1.72
CA PHE A 797 30.98 11.86 -1.12
C PHE A 797 31.15 11.21 0.23
#